data_ed03540b150a64684749a6f3b5a790bb
#
_entry.id   ed03540b150a64684749a6f3b5a790bb
#
_cell.length_a   1.000
_cell.length_b   1.000
_cell.length_c   1.000
_cell.angle_alpha   90.00
_cell.angle_beta   90.00
_cell.angle_gamma   90.00
#
_symmetry.space_group_name_H-M   'P 1'
#
loop_
_entity.id
_entity.type
_entity.pdbx_description
1 polymer ?
#
loop_
_entity_poly.entity_id
_entity_poly.type
_entity_poly.pdbx_seq_one_letter_code
_entity_poly.pdbx_strand_id
1 'polypeptide(L)'
;MNIKPPLDTALFFSKPNVLFLALITSGLFTTTHTWANNNEIRTLDTIVVTATRSEKKLTDSPIRTEVVSETELKRTNATTLKDALENIPGILLREIHGKSGYEISLQGLSSDQVLILIDGLPLAASTGSTVDLDQYLIASVDHIEVIKGAASAQYGSSAMGGVINIITKKVADGVSVSGQIDVGSYGKQNANGKAISINNHHEKIKIEGSQGNFKGRITADQFKSDGFAVHPEQYPLQGDEQNRQQYSIYGVWQPSDQFSIWADFNDYREKDHQRSLNFVPPFYLKQYKIEDIERQRFSAGTKFNLFNNVLFDLKGVHETYDTTSTQTLDGYLSALRNSNQENNHFSSQVSLPTWYKQNWQLGYDWHEEKLEQSNNGKFEMQGGAVSRDRHEFYLQNEVNLTDQLDTIFGWRFQNDEDFGNHNAFKLSSKYRFYEQKDFLADLRFSYGQGYRVPNLKERFYSFDHSHLGYIVIGNPNLKPESSDSYQLGLSLVKNDIWNADVNLFWNNINDLIQTDYDNSVVINGITQYSYSNVAEANTKGIETTAQWHITPYLALSGAYTYTEAKDKITDKWLTRRPKHIARLGADYSFNDQLDLTLRARYQSDEFGDSANLHKSPEWFSVDSQIDYQINPYISAFIGIDNIFNEQRDFNASVDYRPIEGRYTYTGLRFNWNKKPK
;
A
#
# COMPACT_ATOMS: atom_id res chain seq x y z
N MET A 1 23.38 -50.07 -41.38
CA MET A 1 23.05 -49.34 -42.60
C MET A 1 22.68 -47.93 -42.15
N ASN A 2 23.61 -46.98 -42.42
CA ASN A 2 23.52 -45.58 -42.06
C ASN A 2 22.48 -44.87 -42.94
N ILE A 3 21.61 -44.04 -42.36
CA ILE A 3 21.11 -42.87 -43.05
C ILE A 3 20.88 -41.76 -41.95
N LYS A 4 21.71 -40.73 -42.04
CA LYS A 4 21.49 -39.42 -41.36
C LYS A 4 20.45 -38.62 -42.14
N PRO A 5 19.56 -37.87 -41.47
CA PRO A 5 18.88 -36.72 -42.11
C PRO A 5 19.66 -35.42 -41.96
N PRO A 6 19.42 -34.44 -42.83
CA PRO A 6 20.27 -33.27 -43.00
C PRO A 6 19.96 -32.16 -41.94
N LEU A 7 20.99 -31.35 -41.69
CA LEU A 7 20.92 -30.08 -41.03
C LEU A 7 20.01 -29.13 -41.82
N ASP A 8 19.06 -28.53 -41.15
CA ASP A 8 18.48 -27.27 -41.57
C ASP A 8 18.68 -26.22 -40.44
N THR A 9 19.55 -25.30 -40.76
CA THR A 9 19.82 -24.09 -40.03
C THR A 9 18.66 -23.10 -40.26
N ALA A 10 17.86 -22.85 -39.25
CA ALA A 10 17.00 -21.68 -39.20
C ALA A 10 17.19 -20.96 -37.85
N LEU A 11 18.09 -19.98 -37.88
CA LEU A 11 18.20 -18.93 -36.90
C LEU A 11 16.90 -18.10 -36.89
N PHE A 12 16.08 -18.24 -35.88
CA PHE A 12 15.07 -17.23 -35.55
C PHE A 12 15.51 -16.47 -34.30
N PHE A 13 16.21 -15.38 -34.53
CA PHE A 13 16.33 -14.29 -33.57
C PHE A 13 15.01 -13.54 -33.54
N SER A 14 14.24 -13.67 -32.46
CA SER A 14 13.19 -12.73 -32.10
C SER A 14 13.47 -12.14 -30.73
N LYS A 15 14.39 -11.18 -30.68
CA LYS A 15 14.45 -10.19 -29.57
C LYS A 15 13.97 -8.86 -30.15
N PRO A 16 13.05 -8.14 -29.51
CA PRO A 16 12.75 -6.77 -29.92
C PRO A 16 13.96 -5.90 -29.62
N ASN A 17 14.58 -5.42 -30.67
CA ASN A 17 15.70 -4.50 -30.63
C ASN A 17 15.29 -3.20 -29.95
N VAL A 18 16.13 -2.77 -29.04
CA VAL A 18 16.33 -1.41 -28.55
C VAL A 18 16.33 -0.41 -29.74
N LEU A 19 15.18 0.19 -29.99
CA LEU A 19 15.01 1.28 -30.97
C LEU A 19 14.05 2.35 -30.40
N PHE A 20 14.40 2.91 -29.24
CA PHE A 20 13.64 4.01 -28.65
C PHE A 20 14.54 5.18 -28.22
N LEU A 21 15.68 5.35 -28.87
CA LEU A 21 16.60 6.47 -28.57
C LEU A 21 16.86 7.41 -29.78
N ALA A 22 15.95 7.51 -30.75
CA ALA A 22 16.22 8.30 -31.95
C ALA A 22 15.04 9.14 -32.47
N LEU A 23 14.23 9.75 -31.58
CA LEU A 23 13.15 10.66 -32.02
C LEU A 23 13.03 11.94 -31.17
N ILE A 24 14.10 12.40 -30.51
CA ILE A 24 14.13 13.69 -29.81
C ILE A 24 15.27 14.58 -30.35
N THR A 25 15.44 14.66 -31.64
CA THR A 25 16.35 15.67 -32.23
C THR A 25 15.73 16.28 -33.50
N SER A 26 14.70 17.11 -33.34
CA SER A 26 14.44 18.21 -34.28
C SER A 26 13.24 19.04 -33.80
N GLY A 27 13.48 20.16 -33.16
CA GLY A 27 12.44 21.12 -32.76
C GLY A 27 12.90 22.18 -31.77
N LEU A 28 14.11 22.72 -31.92
CA LEU A 28 14.49 23.96 -31.22
C LEU A 28 13.76 25.15 -31.84
N PHE A 29 12.57 25.45 -31.36
CA PHE A 29 11.99 26.77 -31.50
C PHE A 29 12.28 27.58 -30.23
N THR A 30 13.16 28.56 -30.36
CA THR A 30 13.42 29.58 -29.33
C THR A 30 12.22 30.51 -29.23
N THR A 31 11.36 30.28 -28.27
CA THR A 31 10.42 31.29 -27.76
C THR A 31 10.83 31.68 -26.34
N THR A 32 11.14 32.95 -26.17
CA THR A 32 11.36 33.54 -24.87
C THR A 32 10.05 33.56 -24.10
N HIS A 33 9.83 32.64 -23.19
CA HIS A 33 8.69 32.61 -22.30
C HIS A 33 9.09 33.12 -20.90
N THR A 34 8.31 34.06 -20.44
CA THR A 34 8.32 34.57 -19.07
C THR A 34 7.96 33.43 -18.12
N TRP A 35 8.76 33.26 -17.08
CA TRP A 35 8.60 32.29 -16.02
C TRP A 35 7.20 32.40 -15.38
N ALA A 36 6.31 31.47 -15.69
CA ALA A 36 5.11 31.26 -14.89
C ALA A 36 5.51 30.45 -13.66
N ASN A 37 5.18 30.98 -12.50
CA ASN A 37 5.44 30.35 -11.21
C ASN A 37 4.50 29.13 -11.05
N ASN A 38 4.87 27.98 -11.55
CA ASN A 38 4.24 26.73 -11.14
C ASN A 38 4.74 26.44 -9.73
N ASN A 39 3.85 26.60 -8.74
CA ASN A 39 4.05 26.13 -7.37
C ASN A 39 4.01 24.59 -7.35
N GLU A 40 4.94 23.91 -8.00
CA GLU A 40 5.27 22.54 -7.64
C GLU A 40 5.85 22.59 -6.22
N ILE A 41 5.25 21.82 -5.33
CA ILE A 41 5.75 21.67 -3.96
C ILE A 41 7.20 21.22 -4.09
N ARG A 42 8.13 22.08 -3.69
CA ARG A 42 9.55 21.73 -3.70
C ARG A 42 9.73 20.52 -2.82
N THR A 43 10.28 19.43 -3.34
CA THR A 43 10.53 18.19 -2.58
C THR A 43 11.30 18.44 -1.29
N LEU A 44 12.13 19.51 -1.27
CA LEU A 44 12.88 19.96 -0.10
C LEU A 44 12.02 20.51 1.04
N ASP A 45 10.85 21.07 0.75
CA ASP A 45 9.95 21.67 1.74
C ASP A 45 8.80 20.75 2.14
N THR A 46 8.77 19.51 1.63
CA THR A 46 7.74 18.52 2.00
C THR A 46 7.80 18.24 3.51
N ILE A 47 6.68 18.46 4.19
CA ILE A 47 6.53 18.15 5.62
C ILE A 47 6.06 16.71 5.74
N VAL A 48 6.73 15.94 6.58
CA VAL A 48 6.38 14.55 6.93
C VAL A 48 6.12 14.45 8.44
N VAL A 49 5.27 13.53 8.82
CA VAL A 49 4.86 13.33 10.22
C VAL A 49 5.28 11.94 10.72
N THR A 50 5.22 10.92 9.86
CA THR A 50 5.36 9.52 10.26
C THR A 50 6.75 9.20 10.81
N ALA A 51 7.80 9.78 10.23
CA ALA A 51 9.17 9.47 10.62
C ALA A 51 9.49 9.76 12.10
N THR A 52 8.94 10.84 12.63
CA THR A 52 9.25 11.34 13.98
C THR A 52 8.03 11.46 14.89
N ARG A 53 6.84 11.07 14.42
CA ARG A 53 5.54 11.33 15.06
C ARG A 53 5.31 12.82 15.37
N SER A 54 5.95 13.69 14.60
CA SER A 54 5.84 15.16 14.65
C SER A 54 6.13 15.75 13.27
N GLU A 55 5.56 16.90 12.96
CA GLU A 55 5.79 17.60 11.70
C GLU A 55 7.27 17.98 11.54
N LYS A 56 7.91 17.52 10.45
CA LYS A 56 9.31 17.79 10.13
C LYS A 56 9.52 17.86 8.62
N LYS A 57 10.48 18.67 8.15
CA LYS A 57 10.86 18.61 6.73
C LYS A 57 11.48 17.27 6.39
N LEU A 58 11.14 16.73 5.22
CA LEU A 58 11.65 15.44 4.73
C LEU A 58 13.19 15.38 4.76
N THR A 59 13.86 16.44 4.34
CA THR A 59 15.33 16.56 4.35
C THR A 59 15.94 16.58 5.74
N ASP A 60 15.16 16.96 6.76
CA ASP A 60 15.64 17.05 8.14
C ASP A 60 15.34 15.78 8.94
N SER A 61 14.55 14.87 8.41
CA SER A 61 14.23 13.61 9.04
C SER A 61 15.46 12.67 9.10
N PRO A 62 15.83 12.13 10.29
CA PRO A 62 16.83 11.09 10.42
C PRO A 62 16.38 9.74 9.84
N ILE A 63 15.06 9.53 9.70
CA ILE A 63 14.49 8.31 9.13
C ILE A 63 14.11 8.59 7.68
N ARG A 64 14.57 7.72 6.78
CA ARG A 64 14.21 7.81 5.36
C ARG A 64 12.72 7.57 5.20
N THR A 65 12.05 8.53 4.58
CA THR A 65 10.62 8.48 4.27
C THR A 65 10.43 8.71 2.78
N GLU A 66 9.62 7.90 2.15
CA GLU A 66 9.16 8.14 0.78
C GLU A 66 7.77 8.75 0.80
N VAL A 67 7.51 9.65 -0.13
CA VAL A 67 6.25 10.40 -0.18
C VAL A 67 5.63 10.28 -1.57
N VAL A 68 4.36 9.85 -1.61
CA VAL A 68 3.51 9.95 -2.81
C VAL A 68 2.67 11.20 -2.70
N SER A 69 2.92 12.17 -3.54
CA SER A 69 2.20 13.45 -3.52
C SER A 69 0.82 13.35 -4.20
N GLU A 70 -0.09 14.29 -3.89
CA GLU A 70 -1.36 14.43 -4.61
C GLU A 70 -1.16 14.58 -6.12
N THR A 71 -0.10 15.24 -6.55
CA THR A 71 0.23 15.42 -7.97
C THR A 71 0.49 14.06 -8.64
N GLU A 72 1.25 13.17 -7.98
CA GLU A 72 1.49 11.82 -8.50
C GLU A 72 0.20 11.00 -8.56
N LEU A 73 -0.66 11.09 -7.51
CA LEU A 73 -1.96 10.42 -7.50
C LEU A 73 -2.86 10.86 -8.67
N LYS A 74 -2.80 12.13 -9.05
CA LYS A 74 -3.54 12.65 -10.22
C LYS A 74 -2.93 12.21 -11.54
N ARG A 75 -1.60 12.25 -11.66
CA ARG A 75 -0.86 11.86 -12.88
C ARG A 75 -1.01 10.39 -13.24
N THR A 76 -1.26 9.54 -12.27
CA THR A 76 -1.47 8.09 -12.44
C THR A 76 -2.95 7.69 -12.39
N ASN A 77 -3.86 8.64 -12.30
CA ASN A 77 -5.30 8.41 -12.08
C ASN A 77 -5.59 7.40 -10.96
N ALA A 78 -4.78 7.42 -9.90
CA ALA A 78 -4.95 6.52 -8.77
C ALA A 78 -6.34 6.71 -8.13
N THR A 79 -7.06 5.61 -7.95
CA THR A 79 -8.40 5.58 -7.36
C THR A 79 -8.40 4.95 -5.99
N THR A 80 -7.56 3.94 -5.80
CA THR A 80 -7.42 3.19 -4.55
C THR A 80 -6.03 3.34 -3.94
N LEU A 81 -5.86 2.89 -2.72
CA LEU A 81 -4.55 2.82 -2.07
C LEU A 81 -3.60 1.88 -2.83
N LYS A 82 -4.09 0.80 -3.44
CA LYS A 82 -3.31 -0.10 -4.31
C LYS A 82 -2.66 0.69 -5.44
N ASP A 83 -3.45 1.48 -6.20
CA ASP A 83 -2.95 2.28 -7.32
C ASP A 83 -1.91 3.31 -6.87
N ALA A 84 -2.18 3.96 -5.71
CA ALA A 84 -1.31 4.96 -5.13
C ALA A 84 0.08 4.40 -4.76
N LEU A 85 0.16 3.14 -4.33
CA LEU A 85 1.38 2.50 -3.87
C LEU A 85 2.16 1.78 -4.99
N GLU A 86 1.55 1.55 -6.13
CA GLU A 86 2.08 0.70 -7.20
C GLU A 86 3.43 1.19 -7.75
N ASN A 87 3.64 2.51 -7.76
CA ASN A 87 4.86 3.12 -8.30
C ASN A 87 5.93 3.42 -7.23
N ILE A 88 5.72 3.07 -5.96
CA ILE A 88 6.70 3.30 -4.89
C ILE A 88 7.83 2.26 -4.96
N PRO A 89 9.11 2.68 -4.90
CA PRO A 89 10.26 1.78 -4.87
C PRO A 89 10.17 0.76 -3.72
N GLY A 90 10.58 -0.49 -3.96
CA GLY A 90 10.63 -1.53 -2.94
C GLY A 90 9.28 -2.06 -2.45
N ILE A 91 8.17 -1.51 -2.93
CA ILE A 91 6.84 -2.04 -2.71
C ILE A 91 6.51 -3.10 -3.77
N LEU A 92 6.02 -4.22 -3.31
CA LEU A 92 5.45 -5.28 -4.13
C LEU A 92 3.98 -5.46 -3.75
N LEU A 93 3.09 -5.34 -4.71
CA LEU A 93 1.67 -5.64 -4.57
C LEU A 93 1.42 -7.09 -4.91
N ARG A 94 0.65 -7.79 -4.08
CA ARG A 94 0.29 -9.19 -4.28
C ARG A 94 -1.19 -9.37 -4.10
N GLU A 95 -1.77 -10.24 -4.92
CA GLU A 95 -3.16 -10.64 -4.74
C GLU A 95 -3.35 -11.38 -3.42
N ILE A 96 -4.43 -11.07 -2.73
CA ILE A 96 -4.84 -11.77 -1.52
C ILE A 96 -5.33 -13.17 -1.91
N HIS A 97 -4.85 -14.19 -1.21
CA HIS A 97 -5.25 -15.56 -1.51
C HIS A 97 -6.74 -15.80 -1.21
N GLY A 98 -7.46 -16.33 -2.20
CA GLY A 98 -8.87 -16.75 -2.07
C GLY A 98 -9.91 -15.62 -2.08
N LYS A 99 -9.49 -14.39 -2.37
CA LYS A 99 -10.36 -13.23 -2.46
C LYS A 99 -9.79 -12.25 -3.50
N SER A 100 -10.65 -11.46 -4.14
CA SER A 100 -10.20 -10.30 -4.90
C SER A 100 -9.63 -9.24 -3.98
N GLY A 101 -8.64 -8.48 -4.45
CA GLY A 101 -7.95 -7.44 -3.71
C GLY A 101 -6.45 -7.64 -3.63
N TYR A 102 -5.77 -6.64 -3.11
CA TYR A 102 -4.31 -6.59 -3.08
C TYR A 102 -3.76 -6.30 -1.69
N GLU A 103 -2.71 -7.02 -1.35
CA GLU A 103 -1.89 -6.81 -0.16
C GLU A 103 -0.51 -6.30 -0.53
N ILE A 104 0.19 -5.75 0.46
CA ILE A 104 1.52 -5.20 0.27
C ILE A 104 2.60 -6.15 0.78
N SER A 105 3.77 -6.14 0.13
CA SER A 105 5.03 -6.67 0.68
C SER A 105 6.10 -5.59 0.57
N LEU A 106 6.93 -5.45 1.60
CA LEU A 106 7.92 -4.39 1.71
C LEU A 106 9.27 -4.98 2.14
N GLN A 107 10.32 -4.76 1.33
CA GLN A 107 11.68 -5.29 1.58
C GLN A 107 11.69 -6.82 1.84
N GLY A 108 10.81 -7.57 1.19
CA GLY A 108 10.68 -9.02 1.33
C GLY A 108 9.84 -9.49 2.52
N LEU A 109 9.35 -8.59 3.38
CA LEU A 109 8.41 -8.88 4.46
C LEU A 109 6.97 -8.91 3.95
N SER A 110 6.10 -9.69 4.62
CA SER A 110 4.69 -9.88 4.23
C SER A 110 3.81 -8.73 4.71
N SER A 111 2.57 -8.69 4.23
CA SER A 111 1.60 -7.64 4.53
C SER A 111 1.24 -7.52 6.01
N ASP A 112 1.15 -8.63 6.72
CA ASP A 112 0.89 -8.68 8.16
C ASP A 112 2.06 -8.16 9.02
N GLN A 113 3.23 -7.94 8.40
CA GLN A 113 4.43 -7.33 8.97
C GLN A 113 4.59 -5.85 8.58
N VAL A 114 3.62 -5.27 7.87
CA VAL A 114 3.60 -3.85 7.45
C VAL A 114 2.35 -3.17 8.04
N LEU A 115 2.57 -2.11 8.80
CA LEU A 115 1.47 -1.38 9.44
C LEU A 115 0.96 -0.28 8.52
N ILE A 116 -0.36 -0.24 8.31
CA ILE A 116 -1.02 0.78 7.49
C ILE A 116 -1.90 1.66 8.38
N LEU A 117 -1.75 2.97 8.22
CA LEU A 117 -2.39 4.00 9.05
C LEU A 117 -3.14 5.02 8.19
N ILE A 118 -4.18 5.63 8.75
CA ILE A 118 -4.76 6.91 8.31
C ILE A 118 -4.57 7.91 9.44
N ASP A 119 -3.88 9.03 9.17
CA ASP A 119 -3.55 10.07 10.15
C ASP A 119 -2.94 9.53 11.45
N GLY A 120 -2.12 8.45 11.30
CA GLY A 120 -1.46 7.78 12.41
C GLY A 120 -2.35 6.87 13.24
N LEU A 121 -3.57 6.53 12.81
CA LEU A 121 -4.46 5.55 13.42
C LEU A 121 -4.53 4.28 12.56
N PRO A 122 -4.36 3.07 13.12
CA PRO A 122 -4.26 1.83 12.35
C PRO A 122 -5.56 1.49 11.62
N LEU A 123 -5.41 0.79 10.49
CA LEU A 123 -6.51 0.19 9.74
C LEU A 123 -6.78 -1.23 10.23
N ALA A 124 -8.06 -1.62 10.22
CA ALA A 124 -8.44 -3.00 10.44
C ALA A 124 -7.98 -3.90 9.27
N ALA A 125 -7.54 -5.11 9.60
CA ALA A 125 -7.24 -6.12 8.59
C ALA A 125 -8.54 -6.66 8.00
N SER A 126 -8.82 -6.36 6.74
CA SER A 126 -10.07 -6.71 6.06
C SER A 126 -10.37 -8.22 5.96
N THR A 127 -9.34 -9.04 6.10
CA THR A 127 -9.48 -10.50 6.15
C THR A 127 -9.30 -11.08 7.55
N GLY A 128 -9.09 -10.21 8.57
CA GLY A 128 -8.63 -10.60 9.91
C GLY A 128 -7.14 -10.97 9.95
N SER A 129 -6.39 -10.80 8.85
CA SER A 129 -4.95 -11.02 8.77
C SER A 129 -4.22 -9.94 7.97
N THR A 130 -4.79 -9.42 6.89
CA THR A 130 -4.16 -8.40 6.04
C THR A 130 -5.14 -7.30 5.63
N VAL A 131 -4.62 -6.11 5.35
CA VAL A 131 -5.41 -4.99 4.81
C VAL A 131 -5.52 -5.16 3.30
N ASP A 132 -6.74 -5.08 2.78
CA ASP A 132 -7.00 -5.02 1.35
C ASP A 132 -6.87 -3.57 0.86
N LEU A 133 -5.86 -3.31 0.04
CA LEU A 133 -5.54 -1.96 -0.42
C LEU A 133 -6.57 -1.39 -1.40
N ASP A 134 -7.30 -2.24 -2.09
CA ASP A 134 -8.35 -1.81 -3.04
C ASP A 134 -9.59 -1.26 -2.34
N GLN A 135 -9.76 -1.55 -1.05
CA GLN A 135 -10.90 -1.09 -0.26
C GLN A 135 -10.75 0.32 0.32
N TYR A 136 -9.65 1.01 0.02
CA TYR A 136 -9.40 2.37 0.50
C TYR A 136 -9.36 3.34 -0.68
N LEU A 137 -10.49 4.06 -0.92
CA LEU A 137 -10.61 5.11 -1.92
C LEU A 137 -9.95 6.40 -1.42
N ILE A 138 -9.26 7.12 -2.29
CA ILE A 138 -8.31 8.17 -1.92
C ILE A 138 -8.80 9.61 -2.15
N ALA A 139 -10.13 9.85 -2.20
CA ALA A 139 -10.69 11.19 -2.50
C ALA A 139 -10.23 12.32 -1.58
N SER A 140 -9.86 12.01 -0.34
CA SER A 140 -9.44 12.99 0.67
C SER A 140 -7.95 12.97 0.99
N VAL A 141 -7.14 12.18 0.28
CA VAL A 141 -5.71 12.03 0.55
C VAL A 141 -4.95 13.27 0.09
N ASP A 142 -4.05 13.76 0.94
CA ASP A 142 -3.06 14.79 0.63
C ASP A 142 -1.79 14.16 0.07
N HIS A 143 -1.21 13.25 0.84
CA HIS A 143 -0.05 12.47 0.45
C HIS A 143 0.02 11.17 1.25
N ILE A 144 0.88 10.25 0.83
CA ILE A 144 1.13 9.00 1.53
C ILE A 144 2.61 8.97 1.92
N GLU A 145 2.89 8.68 3.18
CA GLU A 145 4.24 8.54 3.71
C GLU A 145 4.58 7.06 3.92
N VAL A 146 5.75 6.64 3.46
CA VAL A 146 6.23 5.26 3.59
C VAL A 146 7.57 5.25 4.31
N ILE A 147 7.59 4.66 5.50
CA ILE A 147 8.80 4.33 6.24
C ILE A 147 9.12 2.86 6.02
N LYS A 148 10.36 2.56 5.68
CA LYS A 148 10.85 1.19 5.47
C LYS A 148 11.75 0.74 6.61
N GLY A 149 11.73 -0.58 6.87
CA GLY A 149 12.44 -1.21 7.98
C GLY A 149 11.70 -1.08 9.32
N ALA A 150 12.22 -1.72 10.35
CA ALA A 150 11.54 -1.87 11.63
C ALA A 150 11.22 -0.52 12.29
N ALA A 151 9.94 -0.34 12.61
CA ALA A 151 9.37 0.83 13.25
C ALA A 151 8.52 0.47 14.50
N SER A 152 8.64 -0.77 15.03
CA SER A 152 7.82 -1.20 16.16
C SER A 152 8.07 -0.41 17.44
N ALA A 153 9.27 0.15 17.64
CA ALA A 153 9.54 1.07 18.75
C ALA A 153 8.70 2.36 18.68
N GLN A 154 8.24 2.76 17.50
CA GLN A 154 7.41 3.95 17.30
C GLN A 154 5.92 3.61 17.20
N TYR A 155 5.57 2.49 16.55
CA TYR A 155 4.21 2.19 16.10
C TYR A 155 3.64 0.86 16.64
N GLY A 156 4.45 0.07 17.37
CA GLY A 156 4.00 -1.19 17.97
C GLY A 156 4.05 -2.39 17.03
N SER A 157 3.23 -3.38 17.33
CA SER A 157 3.13 -4.63 16.59
C SER A 157 2.81 -4.41 15.12
N SER A 158 3.27 -5.33 14.26
CA SER A 158 3.13 -5.32 12.79
C SER A 158 3.94 -4.26 12.04
N ALA A 159 4.68 -3.38 12.72
CA ALA A 159 5.58 -2.43 12.08
C ALA A 159 7.01 -3.01 11.91
N MET A 160 7.12 -4.28 11.52
CA MET A 160 8.41 -4.98 11.32
C MET A 160 9.07 -4.60 9.99
N GLY A 161 8.30 -4.55 8.91
CA GLY A 161 8.75 -4.22 7.54
C GLY A 161 8.70 -2.74 7.24
N GLY A 162 7.85 -2.02 7.95
CA GLY A 162 7.65 -0.59 7.77
C GLY A 162 6.27 -0.12 8.15
N VAL A 163 6.03 1.16 7.85
CA VAL A 163 4.77 1.86 8.10
C VAL A 163 4.36 2.62 6.86
N ILE A 164 3.11 2.50 6.46
CA ILE A 164 2.47 3.33 5.43
C ILE A 164 1.43 4.19 6.14
N ASN A 165 1.54 5.49 6.03
CA ASN A 165 0.62 6.42 6.65
C ASN A 165 -0.03 7.32 5.59
N ILE A 166 -1.33 7.21 5.48
CA ILE A 166 -2.16 8.00 4.58
C ILE A 166 -2.49 9.29 5.32
N ILE A 167 -2.01 10.42 4.81
CA ILE A 167 -2.27 11.73 5.39
C ILE A 167 -3.44 12.37 4.65
N THR A 168 -4.48 12.73 5.40
CA THR A 168 -5.65 13.39 4.83
C THR A 168 -5.44 14.89 4.70
N LYS A 169 -6.08 15.50 3.69
CA LYS A 169 -5.99 16.95 3.46
C LYS A 169 -6.48 17.76 4.66
N LYS A 170 -5.71 18.77 5.02
CA LYS A 170 -6.20 19.82 5.92
C LYS A 170 -7.20 20.70 5.14
N VAL A 171 -8.36 20.98 5.74
CA VAL A 171 -9.38 21.85 5.12
C VAL A 171 -8.85 23.30 5.09
N ALA A 172 -8.75 23.86 3.87
CA ALA A 172 -8.31 25.23 3.65
C ALA A 172 -9.40 26.24 4.03
N ASP A 173 -9.00 27.50 4.18
CA ASP A 173 -9.97 28.59 4.40
C ASP A 173 -10.76 28.91 3.14
N GLY A 174 -12.04 29.22 3.29
CA GLY A 174 -12.97 29.50 2.21
C GLY A 174 -13.90 28.32 1.93
N VAL A 175 -14.37 28.25 0.67
CA VAL A 175 -15.21 27.15 0.18
C VAL A 175 -14.59 26.59 -1.08
N SER A 176 -14.44 25.28 -1.14
CA SER A 176 -14.02 24.59 -2.35
C SER A 176 -14.91 23.41 -2.69
N VAL A 177 -15.09 23.17 -3.98
CA VAL A 177 -15.78 22.02 -4.53
C VAL A 177 -14.89 21.41 -5.60
N SER A 178 -14.56 20.14 -5.46
CA SER A 178 -13.80 19.40 -6.46
C SER A 178 -14.47 18.08 -6.76
N GLY A 179 -14.29 17.59 -7.97
CA GLY A 179 -14.85 16.30 -8.39
C GLY A 179 -14.13 15.74 -9.59
N GLN A 180 -14.37 14.48 -9.84
CA GLN A 180 -13.88 13.74 -11.00
C GLN A 180 -14.96 12.76 -11.45
N ILE A 181 -15.06 12.58 -12.73
CA ILE A 181 -15.83 11.52 -13.38
C ILE A 181 -14.96 10.92 -14.47
N ASP A 182 -14.81 9.62 -14.48
CA ASP A 182 -14.08 8.89 -15.51
C ASP A 182 -14.74 7.56 -15.84
N VAL A 183 -14.42 7.07 -17.03
CA VAL A 183 -14.91 5.80 -17.56
C VAL A 183 -13.77 5.04 -18.22
N GLY A 184 -13.85 3.73 -18.19
CA GLY A 184 -12.79 2.88 -18.73
C GLY A 184 -13.29 1.61 -19.40
N SER A 185 -12.37 0.93 -20.10
CA SER A 185 -12.65 -0.26 -20.88
C SER A 185 -11.41 -1.15 -21.03
N TYR A 186 -11.60 -2.46 -20.90
CA TYR A 186 -10.61 -3.50 -21.23
C TYR A 186 -10.69 -3.94 -22.72
N GLY A 187 -11.44 -3.21 -23.53
CA GLY A 187 -11.61 -3.54 -24.94
C GLY A 187 -12.32 -4.88 -25.15
N LYS A 188 -11.70 -5.79 -25.89
CA LYS A 188 -12.29 -7.13 -26.13
C LYS A 188 -12.42 -7.99 -24.89
N GLN A 189 -11.70 -7.65 -23.82
CA GLN A 189 -11.77 -8.36 -22.53
C GLN A 189 -12.83 -7.81 -21.57
N ASN A 190 -13.62 -6.78 -21.99
CA ASN A 190 -14.79 -6.40 -21.21
C ASN A 190 -15.68 -7.62 -20.95
N ALA A 191 -16.27 -7.72 -19.76
CA ALA A 191 -17.08 -8.87 -19.37
C ALA A 191 -18.22 -9.21 -20.35
N ASN A 192 -18.71 -8.20 -21.07
CA ASN A 192 -19.72 -8.37 -22.13
C ASN A 192 -19.16 -8.70 -23.53
N GLY A 193 -17.83 -8.83 -23.67
CA GLY A 193 -17.12 -9.14 -24.92
C GLY A 193 -17.14 -8.04 -25.98
N LYS A 194 -17.69 -6.86 -25.68
CA LYS A 194 -17.79 -5.76 -26.65
C LYS A 194 -16.56 -4.87 -26.53
N ALA A 195 -15.77 -4.79 -27.60
CA ALA A 195 -14.55 -4.00 -27.63
C ALA A 195 -14.76 -2.47 -27.44
N ILE A 196 -15.93 -1.97 -27.82
CA ILE A 196 -16.32 -0.58 -27.65
C ILE A 196 -17.51 -0.56 -26.70
N SER A 197 -17.24 -0.61 -25.40
CA SER A 197 -18.22 -0.38 -24.32
C SER A 197 -17.52 0.18 -23.10
N ILE A 198 -18.24 0.98 -22.36
CA ILE A 198 -17.82 1.41 -21.03
C ILE A 198 -18.00 0.19 -20.12
N ASN A 199 -16.95 -0.15 -19.38
CA ASN A 199 -16.91 -1.29 -18.45
C ASN A 199 -16.74 -0.82 -17.01
N ASN A 200 -16.01 0.27 -16.82
CA ASN A 200 -15.78 0.86 -15.50
C ASN A 200 -16.28 2.29 -15.46
N HIS A 201 -16.79 2.70 -14.29
CA HIS A 201 -17.20 4.05 -13.96
C HIS A 201 -16.62 4.45 -12.63
N HIS A 202 -16.13 5.68 -12.53
CA HIS A 202 -15.65 6.24 -11.28
C HIS A 202 -16.13 7.69 -11.14
N GLU A 203 -16.80 8.00 -10.05
CA GLU A 203 -17.28 9.32 -9.72
C GLU A 203 -16.89 9.70 -8.30
N LYS A 204 -16.24 10.85 -8.13
CA LYS A 204 -15.95 11.39 -6.80
C LYS A 204 -16.27 12.88 -6.71
N ILE A 205 -16.73 13.28 -5.55
CA ILE A 205 -16.97 14.68 -5.18
C ILE A 205 -16.44 14.96 -3.80
N LYS A 206 -15.84 16.14 -3.63
CA LYS A 206 -15.37 16.64 -2.35
C LYS A 206 -15.81 18.10 -2.20
N ILE A 207 -16.46 18.40 -1.09
CA ILE A 207 -16.90 19.74 -0.69
C ILE A 207 -16.22 20.08 0.62
N GLU A 208 -15.55 21.21 0.66
CA GLU A 208 -14.85 21.71 1.84
C GLU A 208 -15.30 23.14 2.14
N GLY A 209 -15.37 23.48 3.41
CA GLY A 209 -15.74 24.83 3.82
C GLY A 209 -15.18 25.20 5.18
N SER A 210 -14.97 26.52 5.37
CA SER A 210 -14.56 27.09 6.65
C SER A 210 -15.43 28.28 7.00
N GLN A 211 -15.81 28.40 8.28
CA GLN A 211 -16.50 29.56 8.83
C GLN A 211 -16.06 29.81 10.26
N GLY A 212 -15.36 30.92 10.49
CA GLY A 212 -14.75 31.23 11.80
C GLY A 212 -13.79 30.13 12.21
N ASN A 213 -14.02 29.55 13.38
CA ASN A 213 -13.16 28.50 13.95
C ASN A 213 -13.55 27.07 13.49
N PHE A 214 -14.56 26.94 12.65
CA PHE A 214 -15.03 25.65 12.16
C PHE A 214 -14.59 25.41 10.73
N LYS A 215 -14.10 24.20 10.47
CA LYS A 215 -13.77 23.73 9.13
C LYS A 215 -14.38 22.34 8.94
N GLY A 216 -14.83 22.04 7.73
CA GLY A 216 -15.44 20.73 7.45
C GLY A 216 -15.27 20.29 6.01
N ARG A 217 -15.35 18.99 5.80
CA ARG A 217 -15.27 18.32 4.51
C ARG A 217 -16.29 17.20 4.43
N ILE A 218 -16.93 17.09 3.27
CA ILE A 218 -17.78 15.96 2.90
C ILE A 218 -17.20 15.37 1.62
N THR A 219 -17.06 14.05 1.55
CA THR A 219 -16.64 13.34 0.34
C THR A 219 -17.63 12.23 0.01
N ALA A 220 -17.85 12.02 -1.26
CA ALA A 220 -18.50 10.84 -1.80
C ALA A 220 -17.64 10.32 -2.96
N ASP A 221 -17.39 9.03 -2.98
CA ASP A 221 -16.56 8.35 -3.96
C ASP A 221 -17.22 7.03 -4.33
N GLN A 222 -17.41 6.77 -5.63
CA GLN A 222 -18.02 5.54 -6.12
C GLN A 222 -17.21 5.02 -7.29
N PHE A 223 -16.83 3.74 -7.21
CA PHE A 223 -16.22 2.98 -8.29
C PHE A 223 -17.10 1.78 -8.63
N LYS A 224 -17.38 1.60 -9.91
CA LYS A 224 -18.14 0.46 -10.42
C LYS A 224 -17.42 -0.16 -11.60
N SER A 225 -17.29 -1.50 -11.60
CA SER A 225 -16.73 -2.31 -12.69
C SER A 225 -17.67 -3.45 -13.03
N ASP A 226 -17.87 -3.71 -14.33
CA ASP A 226 -18.55 -4.92 -14.80
C ASP A 226 -17.61 -6.15 -14.80
N GLY A 227 -16.34 -5.98 -14.36
CA GLY A 227 -15.30 -7.00 -14.40
C GLY A 227 -14.71 -7.19 -15.79
N PHE A 228 -13.78 -8.13 -15.91
CA PHE A 228 -13.20 -8.46 -17.21
C PHE A 228 -13.02 -9.98 -17.37
N ALA A 229 -12.94 -10.44 -18.60
CA ALA A 229 -12.70 -11.82 -18.94
C ALA A 229 -11.74 -11.95 -20.12
N VAL A 230 -10.76 -12.84 -20.02
CA VAL A 230 -9.86 -13.18 -21.15
C VAL A 230 -10.66 -13.84 -22.27
N HIS A 231 -11.67 -14.62 -21.90
CA HIS A 231 -12.60 -15.32 -22.78
C HIS A 231 -14.05 -14.97 -22.43
N PRO A 232 -14.57 -13.79 -22.86
CA PRO A 232 -15.91 -13.32 -22.49
C PRO A 232 -17.08 -14.24 -22.90
N GLU A 233 -16.83 -15.17 -23.84
CA GLU A 233 -17.77 -16.19 -24.24
C GLU A 233 -17.89 -17.35 -23.24
N GLN A 234 -16.98 -17.43 -22.28
CA GLN A 234 -16.96 -18.46 -21.23
C GLN A 234 -17.63 -17.94 -19.95
N TYR A 235 -17.91 -18.83 -19.01
CA TYR A 235 -18.54 -18.50 -17.75
C TYR A 235 -17.63 -17.71 -16.78
N PRO A 236 -16.31 -18.05 -16.60
CA PRO A 236 -15.45 -17.40 -15.63
C PRO A 236 -15.15 -15.94 -15.99
N LEU A 237 -15.08 -15.10 -14.95
CA LEU A 237 -14.43 -13.79 -15.00
C LEU A 237 -13.03 -13.89 -14.37
N GLN A 238 -12.07 -13.16 -14.92
CA GLN A 238 -10.74 -13.02 -14.32
C GLN A 238 -10.66 -11.79 -13.41
N GLY A 239 -11.46 -10.77 -13.68
CA GLY A 239 -11.71 -9.67 -12.77
C GLY A 239 -13.17 -9.60 -12.40
N ASP A 240 -13.47 -9.40 -11.13
CA ASP A 240 -14.82 -9.43 -10.57
C ASP A 240 -15.65 -8.23 -11.01
N GLU A 241 -16.97 -8.42 -11.08
CA GLU A 241 -17.91 -7.31 -11.10
C GLU A 241 -17.93 -6.70 -9.69
N GLN A 242 -17.70 -5.37 -9.61
CA GLN A 242 -17.50 -4.66 -8.34
C GLN A 242 -18.31 -3.38 -8.29
N ASN A 243 -18.83 -3.08 -7.10
CA ASN A 243 -19.44 -1.79 -6.79
C ASN A 243 -18.97 -1.32 -5.41
N ARG A 244 -18.09 -0.32 -5.39
CA ARG A 244 -17.48 0.25 -4.19
C ARG A 244 -17.99 1.65 -3.98
N GLN A 245 -18.37 1.98 -2.76
CA GLN A 245 -18.87 3.31 -2.37
C GLN A 245 -18.24 3.72 -1.05
N GLN A 246 -17.77 4.95 -0.97
CA GLN A 246 -17.22 5.52 0.25
C GLN A 246 -17.76 6.92 0.47
N TYR A 247 -18.29 7.15 1.67
CA TYR A 247 -18.77 8.44 2.12
C TYR A 247 -18.01 8.86 3.35
N SER A 248 -17.55 10.12 3.43
CA SER A 248 -16.96 10.62 4.65
C SER A 248 -17.42 12.02 5.02
N ILE A 249 -17.42 12.27 6.32
CA ILE A 249 -17.72 13.58 6.91
C ILE A 249 -16.63 13.87 7.93
N TYR A 250 -15.89 14.92 7.70
CA TYR A 250 -14.84 15.42 8.58
C TYR A 250 -15.20 16.80 9.11
N GLY A 251 -14.95 17.03 10.37
CA GLY A 251 -15.11 18.34 11.01
C GLY A 251 -13.98 18.65 11.97
N VAL A 252 -13.55 19.91 12.01
CA VAL A 252 -12.60 20.41 13.01
C VAL A 252 -13.07 21.74 13.56
N TRP A 253 -12.97 21.89 14.87
CA TRP A 253 -13.15 23.13 15.61
C TRP A 253 -11.82 23.55 16.22
N GLN A 254 -11.33 24.72 15.80
CA GLN A 254 -10.05 25.27 16.22
C GLN A 254 -10.22 26.70 16.68
N PRO A 255 -10.63 26.92 17.96
CA PRO A 255 -10.88 28.27 18.51
C PRO A 255 -9.60 29.08 18.69
N SER A 256 -8.43 28.43 18.74
CA SER A 256 -7.11 29.07 18.83
C SER A 256 -6.03 28.18 18.22
N ASP A 257 -4.83 28.72 18.01
CA ASP A 257 -3.67 27.93 17.57
C ASP A 257 -3.19 26.92 18.64
N GLN A 258 -3.66 27.08 19.87
CA GLN A 258 -3.29 26.21 21.00
C GLN A 258 -4.26 25.07 21.24
N PHE A 259 -5.43 25.06 20.59
CA PHE A 259 -6.46 24.03 20.82
C PHE A 259 -7.21 23.70 19.54
N SER A 260 -7.33 22.41 19.26
CA SER A 260 -8.21 21.91 18.21
C SER A 260 -8.86 20.60 18.63
N ILE A 261 -10.08 20.35 18.17
CA ILE A 261 -10.78 19.07 18.25
C ILE A 261 -11.33 18.75 16.88
N TRP A 262 -11.20 17.49 16.47
CA TRP A 262 -11.67 17.02 15.18
C TRP A 262 -12.39 15.67 15.31
N ALA A 263 -13.23 15.37 14.33
CA ALA A 263 -13.87 14.08 14.17
C ALA A 263 -14.01 13.76 12.67
N ASP A 264 -13.88 12.49 12.33
CA ASP A 264 -14.09 11.93 11.00
C ASP A 264 -14.96 10.68 11.09
N PHE A 265 -15.93 10.59 10.21
CA PHE A 265 -16.76 9.40 10.02
C PHE A 265 -16.65 8.95 8.56
N ASN A 266 -16.33 7.68 8.34
CA ASN A 266 -16.20 7.06 7.03
C ASN A 266 -17.08 5.80 6.96
N ASP A 267 -17.98 5.74 5.98
CA ASP A 267 -18.82 4.59 5.64
C ASP A 267 -18.40 4.06 4.27
N TYR A 268 -17.97 2.81 4.22
CA TYR A 268 -17.55 2.12 3.00
C TYR A 268 -18.43 0.89 2.79
N ARG A 269 -18.85 0.70 1.55
CA ARG A 269 -19.65 -0.45 1.12
C ARG A 269 -19.10 -0.98 -0.18
N GLU A 270 -19.02 -2.31 -0.27
CA GLU A 270 -18.58 -3.01 -1.45
C GLU A 270 -19.48 -4.20 -1.72
N LYS A 271 -19.73 -4.43 -2.99
CA LYS A 271 -20.42 -5.63 -3.46
C LYS A 271 -19.68 -6.19 -4.65
N ASP A 272 -19.20 -7.42 -4.49
CA ASP A 272 -18.45 -8.15 -5.50
C ASP A 272 -19.22 -9.36 -6.00
N HIS A 273 -19.14 -9.61 -7.30
CA HIS A 273 -19.69 -10.80 -7.93
C HIS A 273 -18.59 -11.56 -8.68
N GLN A 274 -18.29 -12.76 -8.21
CA GLN A 274 -17.28 -13.64 -8.76
C GLN A 274 -17.90 -14.79 -9.53
N ARG A 275 -17.36 -15.09 -10.70
CA ARG A 275 -17.75 -16.26 -11.52
C ARG A 275 -16.55 -17.11 -11.84
N SER A 276 -16.55 -18.36 -11.40
CA SER A 276 -15.47 -19.31 -11.64
C SER A 276 -16.02 -20.71 -11.95
N LEU A 277 -15.16 -21.60 -12.42
CA LEU A 277 -15.46 -23.02 -12.58
C LEU A 277 -14.73 -23.79 -11.48
N ASN A 278 -15.46 -24.57 -10.70
CA ASN A 278 -14.89 -25.44 -9.68
C ASN A 278 -14.95 -26.90 -10.16
N PHE A 279 -13.77 -27.56 -10.14
CA PHE A 279 -13.70 -28.98 -10.54
C PHE A 279 -14.10 -29.88 -9.37
N VAL A 280 -15.26 -30.50 -9.50
CA VAL A 280 -15.72 -31.56 -8.60
C VAL A 280 -15.79 -32.83 -9.44
N PRO A 281 -14.82 -33.75 -9.32
CA PRO A 281 -14.67 -34.88 -10.22
C PRO A 281 -15.96 -35.68 -10.44
N PRO A 282 -16.34 -36.00 -11.68
CA PRO A 282 -15.65 -35.65 -12.94
C PRO A 282 -16.12 -34.37 -13.64
N PHE A 283 -16.84 -33.48 -12.96
CA PHE A 283 -17.53 -32.33 -13.55
C PHE A 283 -16.90 -30.99 -13.15
N TYR A 284 -17.03 -30.03 -14.05
CA TYR A 284 -16.83 -28.58 -13.71
C TYR A 284 -18.17 -27.95 -13.37
N LEU A 285 -18.32 -27.50 -12.13
CA LEU A 285 -19.52 -26.83 -11.65
C LEU A 285 -19.32 -25.31 -11.73
N LYS A 286 -20.37 -24.60 -12.11
CA LYS A 286 -20.37 -23.13 -12.10
C LYS A 286 -20.43 -22.63 -10.67
N GLN A 287 -19.37 -21.97 -10.23
CA GLN A 287 -19.34 -21.28 -8.94
C GLN A 287 -19.71 -19.83 -9.15
N TYR A 288 -20.67 -19.36 -8.37
CA TYR A 288 -21.02 -17.96 -8.26
C TYR A 288 -20.91 -17.56 -6.80
N LYS A 289 -20.11 -16.52 -6.52
CA LYS A 289 -19.91 -15.96 -5.18
C LYS A 289 -20.30 -14.50 -5.18
N ILE A 290 -21.11 -14.11 -4.20
CA ILE A 290 -21.41 -12.71 -3.90
C ILE A 290 -20.73 -12.40 -2.58
N GLU A 291 -20.03 -11.28 -2.51
CA GLU A 291 -19.42 -10.77 -1.29
C GLU A 291 -19.96 -9.36 -1.04
N ASP A 292 -20.66 -9.18 0.06
CA ASP A 292 -21.16 -7.90 0.55
C ASP A 292 -20.28 -7.49 1.73
N ILE A 293 -19.67 -6.29 1.67
CA ILE A 293 -18.75 -5.75 2.67
C ILE A 293 -19.25 -4.40 3.13
N GLU A 294 -19.32 -4.20 4.45
CA GLU A 294 -19.59 -2.92 5.08
C GLU A 294 -18.48 -2.60 6.09
N ARG A 295 -17.90 -1.40 6.00
CA ARG A 295 -16.92 -0.91 6.96
C ARG A 295 -17.34 0.47 7.43
N GLN A 296 -17.47 0.63 8.75
CA GLN A 296 -17.71 1.92 9.39
C GLN A 296 -16.53 2.26 10.28
N ARG A 297 -15.98 3.45 10.07
CA ARG A 297 -14.83 3.96 10.83
C ARG A 297 -15.18 5.32 11.40
N PHE A 298 -15.18 5.43 12.72
CA PHE A 298 -15.27 6.68 13.44
C PHE A 298 -13.95 6.98 14.12
N SER A 299 -13.33 8.13 13.81
CA SER A 299 -12.13 8.60 14.46
C SER A 299 -12.31 10.01 14.98
N ALA A 300 -11.68 10.32 16.11
CA ALA A 300 -11.73 11.64 16.71
C ALA A 300 -10.42 11.92 17.46
N GLY A 301 -10.11 13.20 17.62
CA GLY A 301 -8.94 13.59 18.39
C GLY A 301 -8.93 15.05 18.78
N THR A 302 -8.02 15.38 19.67
CA THR A 302 -7.77 16.75 20.13
C THR A 302 -6.28 16.99 20.27
N LYS A 303 -5.86 18.19 19.88
CA LYS A 303 -4.52 18.72 20.13
C LYS A 303 -4.62 19.98 20.98
N PHE A 304 -3.81 20.05 22.02
CA PHE A 304 -3.75 21.24 22.84
C PHE A 304 -2.36 21.48 23.45
N ASN A 305 -1.98 22.73 23.49
CA ASN A 305 -0.77 23.19 24.14
C ASN A 305 -1.09 23.65 25.58
N LEU A 306 -0.43 23.03 26.55
CA LEU A 306 -0.45 23.46 27.94
C LEU A 306 0.91 24.06 28.31
N PHE A 307 0.93 24.86 29.36
CA PHE A 307 2.11 25.42 30.02
C PHE A 307 3.45 25.29 29.26
N ASN A 308 4.03 26.38 28.79
CA ASN A 308 5.36 26.40 28.15
C ASN A 308 5.50 25.50 26.90
N ASN A 309 4.46 25.41 26.08
CA ASN A 309 4.44 24.62 24.82
C ASN A 309 4.57 23.08 25.01
N VAL A 310 4.04 22.51 26.06
CA VAL A 310 3.83 21.07 26.15
C VAL A 310 2.63 20.72 25.27
N LEU A 311 2.87 20.00 24.20
CA LEU A 311 1.81 19.58 23.26
C LEU A 311 1.25 18.23 23.66
N PHE A 312 -0.06 18.17 23.82
CA PHE A 312 -0.85 16.92 23.95
C PHE A 312 -1.57 16.63 22.64
N ASP A 313 -1.45 15.40 22.18
CA ASP A 313 -2.18 14.85 21.01
C ASP A 313 -2.89 13.59 21.48
N LEU A 314 -4.22 13.64 21.56
CA LEU A 314 -5.08 12.52 21.94
C LEU A 314 -5.95 12.18 20.76
N LYS A 315 -6.02 10.89 20.40
CA LYS A 315 -6.86 10.44 19.30
C LYS A 315 -7.29 8.99 19.47
N GLY A 316 -8.41 8.64 18.85
CA GLY A 316 -8.92 7.30 18.88
C GLY A 316 -9.71 6.95 17.64
N VAL A 317 -9.89 5.66 17.42
CA VAL A 317 -10.71 5.11 16.35
C VAL A 317 -11.49 3.91 16.85
N HIS A 318 -12.73 3.83 16.39
CA HIS A 318 -13.59 2.66 16.43
C HIS A 318 -13.92 2.27 14.99
N GLU A 319 -13.64 1.03 14.61
CA GLU A 319 -13.86 0.52 13.25
C GLU A 319 -14.54 -0.84 13.33
N THR A 320 -15.66 -0.97 12.60
CA THR A 320 -16.35 -2.24 12.36
C THR A 320 -16.17 -2.64 10.91
N TYR A 321 -15.99 -3.94 10.67
CA TYR A 321 -15.85 -4.52 9.36
C TYR A 321 -16.69 -5.80 9.27
N ASP A 322 -17.77 -5.71 8.52
CA ASP A 322 -18.73 -6.79 8.33
C ASP A 322 -18.65 -7.35 6.92
N THR A 323 -18.59 -8.67 6.78
CA THR A 323 -18.59 -9.35 5.49
C THR A 323 -19.61 -10.47 5.48
N THR A 324 -20.45 -10.49 4.43
CA THR A 324 -21.30 -11.63 4.10
C THR A 324 -20.90 -12.19 2.74
N SER A 325 -20.46 -13.44 2.70
CA SER A 325 -20.07 -14.15 1.47
C SER A 325 -21.03 -15.29 1.21
N THR A 326 -21.78 -15.21 0.11
CA THR A 326 -22.71 -16.23 -0.34
C THR A 326 -22.14 -16.94 -1.57
N GLN A 327 -21.91 -18.25 -1.47
CA GLN A 327 -21.37 -19.05 -2.58
C GLN A 327 -22.38 -20.10 -3.01
N THR A 328 -22.57 -20.23 -4.32
CA THR A 328 -23.39 -21.30 -4.92
C THR A 328 -22.57 -22.12 -5.91
N LEU A 329 -22.89 -23.40 -6.05
CA LEU A 329 -22.39 -24.31 -7.06
C LEU A 329 -23.58 -24.80 -7.90
N ASP A 330 -23.55 -24.53 -9.21
CA ASP A 330 -24.68 -24.79 -10.14
C ASP A 330 -26.02 -24.31 -9.61
N GLY A 331 -26.05 -23.16 -8.89
CA GLY A 331 -27.23 -22.55 -8.32
C GLY A 331 -27.63 -23.04 -6.92
N TYR A 332 -26.97 -24.07 -6.38
CA TYR A 332 -27.22 -24.55 -5.03
C TYR A 332 -26.28 -23.89 -4.02
N LEU A 333 -26.83 -23.44 -2.89
CA LEU A 333 -26.03 -22.84 -1.81
C LEU A 333 -24.99 -23.83 -1.31
N SER A 334 -23.71 -23.46 -1.43
CA SER A 334 -22.57 -24.27 -0.97
C SER A 334 -21.94 -23.69 0.30
N ALA A 335 -21.88 -22.37 0.43
CA ALA A 335 -21.38 -21.71 1.63
C ALA A 335 -22.09 -20.37 1.85
N LEU A 336 -22.41 -20.07 3.11
CA LEU A 336 -22.84 -18.77 3.61
C LEU A 336 -21.92 -18.41 4.77
N ARG A 337 -20.94 -17.54 4.51
CA ARG A 337 -19.98 -17.09 5.52
C ARG A 337 -20.28 -15.68 5.95
N ASN A 338 -20.35 -15.48 7.26
CA ASN A 338 -20.46 -14.17 7.89
C ASN A 338 -19.23 -13.94 8.74
N SER A 339 -18.64 -12.75 8.65
CA SER A 339 -17.52 -12.31 9.46
C SER A 339 -17.83 -10.93 10.02
N ASN A 340 -17.64 -10.75 11.31
CA ASN A 340 -17.72 -9.48 12.00
C ASN A 340 -16.38 -9.23 12.69
N GLN A 341 -15.79 -8.07 12.42
CA GLN A 341 -14.55 -7.63 13.04
C GLN A 341 -14.74 -6.26 13.64
N GLU A 342 -14.25 -6.07 14.85
CA GLU A 342 -14.26 -4.80 15.58
C GLU A 342 -12.84 -4.46 16.02
N ASN A 343 -12.43 -3.20 15.78
CA ASN A 343 -11.13 -2.68 16.18
C ASN A 343 -11.30 -1.36 16.91
N ASN A 344 -10.76 -1.28 18.10
CA ASN A 344 -10.71 -0.10 18.93
C ASN A 344 -9.26 0.28 19.16
N HIS A 345 -8.91 1.53 18.93
CA HIS A 345 -7.56 2.04 19.22
C HIS A 345 -7.65 3.42 19.85
N PHE A 346 -6.88 3.64 20.90
CA PHE A 346 -6.68 4.94 21.54
C PHE A 346 -5.19 5.23 21.63
N SER A 347 -4.80 6.44 21.25
CA SER A 347 -3.43 6.93 21.30
C SER A 347 -3.37 8.25 22.03
N SER A 348 -2.42 8.37 22.93
CA SER A 348 -2.11 9.62 23.61
C SER A 348 -0.60 9.89 23.50
N GLN A 349 -0.25 11.12 23.13
CA GLN A 349 1.14 11.57 23.02
C GLN A 349 1.32 12.89 23.74
N VAL A 350 2.41 13.01 24.46
CA VAL A 350 2.89 14.24 25.08
C VAL A 350 4.24 14.58 24.48
N SER A 351 4.34 15.74 23.84
CA SER A 351 5.61 16.28 23.31
C SER A 351 6.07 17.43 24.19
N LEU A 352 7.27 17.28 24.73
CA LEU A 352 7.88 18.29 25.61
C LEU A 352 8.56 19.40 24.78
N PRO A 353 8.64 20.63 25.30
CA PRO A 353 9.41 21.69 24.66
C PRO A 353 10.86 21.28 24.47
N THR A 354 11.49 21.79 23.42
CA THR A 354 12.92 21.55 23.17
C THR A 354 13.76 22.02 24.36
N TRP A 355 14.55 21.09 24.89
CA TRP A 355 15.45 21.35 26.01
C TRP A 355 16.86 20.82 25.69
N TYR A 356 17.87 21.68 25.75
CA TYR A 356 19.25 21.35 25.35
C TYR A 356 19.37 20.61 24.00
N LYS A 357 18.70 21.11 22.94
CA LYS A 357 18.65 20.48 21.60
C LYS A 357 18.00 19.09 21.60
N GLN A 358 17.18 18.76 22.57
CA GLN A 358 16.46 17.51 22.68
C GLN A 358 14.96 17.73 22.64
N ASN A 359 14.26 16.87 21.91
CA ASN A 359 12.81 16.81 21.84
C ASN A 359 12.36 15.45 22.41
N TRP A 360 11.62 15.48 23.49
CA TRP A 360 11.10 14.29 24.15
C TRP A 360 9.63 14.09 23.82
N GLN A 361 9.28 12.86 23.50
CA GLN A 361 7.91 12.41 23.30
C GLN A 361 7.65 11.17 24.16
N LEU A 362 6.55 11.20 24.88
CA LEU A 362 6.04 10.07 25.65
C LEU A 362 4.64 9.76 25.14
N GLY A 363 4.27 8.49 25.11
CA GLY A 363 2.93 8.14 24.71
C GLY A 363 2.46 6.81 25.26
N TYR A 364 1.16 6.65 25.12
CA TYR A 364 0.44 5.45 25.48
C TYR A 364 -0.54 5.12 24.38
N ASP A 365 -0.51 3.88 23.93
CA ASP A 365 -1.45 3.33 22.96
C ASP A 365 -2.20 2.14 23.60
N TRP A 366 -3.50 2.09 23.39
CA TRP A 366 -4.35 0.95 23.72
C TRP A 366 -5.00 0.43 22.45
N HIS A 367 -5.07 -0.88 22.30
CA HIS A 367 -5.64 -1.54 21.15
C HIS A 367 -6.44 -2.77 21.56
N GLU A 368 -7.68 -2.86 21.09
CA GLU A 368 -8.56 -4.02 21.23
C GLU A 368 -9.01 -4.47 19.85
N GLU A 369 -8.93 -5.76 19.57
CA GLU A 369 -9.50 -6.37 18.38
C GLU A 369 -10.41 -7.53 18.73
N LYS A 370 -11.52 -7.66 17.99
CA LYS A 370 -12.47 -8.76 18.11
C LYS A 370 -12.75 -9.33 16.74
N LEU A 371 -12.93 -10.65 16.67
CA LEU A 371 -13.27 -11.35 15.44
C LEU A 371 -14.26 -12.47 15.73
N GLU A 372 -15.35 -12.47 14.98
CA GLU A 372 -16.30 -13.57 14.91
C GLU A 372 -16.46 -13.98 13.45
N GLN A 373 -16.39 -15.27 13.16
CA GLN A 373 -16.64 -15.78 11.83
C GLN A 373 -17.40 -17.09 11.87
N SER A 374 -18.37 -17.23 10.97
CA SER A 374 -19.17 -18.44 10.84
C SER A 374 -19.37 -18.82 9.36
N ASN A 375 -19.61 -20.12 9.12
CA ASN A 375 -19.96 -20.65 7.81
C ASN A 375 -21.17 -21.61 7.95
N ASN A 376 -22.25 -21.34 7.21
CA ASN A 376 -23.51 -22.08 7.31
C ASN A 376 -24.00 -22.22 8.77
N GLY A 377 -23.84 -21.14 9.57
CA GLY A 377 -24.25 -21.07 10.96
C GLY A 377 -23.34 -21.80 11.97
N LYS A 378 -22.20 -22.34 11.54
CA LYS A 378 -21.18 -22.91 12.43
C LYS A 378 -20.01 -21.94 12.56
N PHE A 379 -19.57 -21.71 13.79
CA PHE A 379 -18.39 -20.89 14.03
C PHE A 379 -17.13 -21.48 13.38
N GLU A 380 -16.37 -20.65 12.70
CA GLU A 380 -15.04 -20.96 12.16
C GLU A 380 -13.91 -20.49 13.08
N MET A 381 -14.25 -19.79 14.17
CA MET A 381 -13.29 -19.44 15.22
C MET A 381 -13.48 -20.43 16.39
N GLN A 382 -12.36 -20.99 16.88
CA GLN A 382 -12.38 -21.89 18.04
C GLN A 382 -12.82 -21.09 19.28
N GLY A 383 -13.98 -21.44 19.85
CA GLY A 383 -14.58 -20.71 20.97
C GLY A 383 -15.66 -19.69 20.60
N GLY A 384 -15.95 -19.52 19.30
CA GLY A 384 -16.92 -18.52 18.81
C GLY A 384 -16.25 -17.17 18.54
N ALA A 385 -16.76 -16.08 19.13
CA ALA A 385 -16.07 -14.79 19.06
C ALA A 385 -14.77 -14.81 19.88
N VAL A 386 -13.69 -14.28 19.31
CA VAL A 386 -12.37 -14.17 19.94
C VAL A 386 -11.92 -12.72 19.99
N SER A 387 -11.19 -12.34 21.04
CA SER A 387 -10.69 -10.97 21.21
C SER A 387 -9.28 -10.97 21.74
N ARG A 388 -8.61 -9.83 21.64
CA ARG A 388 -7.30 -9.57 22.24
C ARG A 388 -7.21 -8.10 22.64
N ASP A 389 -6.62 -7.84 23.79
CA ASP A 389 -6.34 -6.53 24.36
C ASP A 389 -4.84 -6.28 24.50
N ARG A 390 -4.40 -5.03 24.26
CA ARG A 390 -2.99 -4.66 24.28
C ARG A 390 -2.79 -3.24 24.77
N HIS A 391 -1.83 -3.05 25.68
CA HIS A 391 -1.40 -1.77 26.25
C HIS A 391 0.06 -1.52 25.90
N GLU A 392 0.38 -0.33 25.43
CA GLU A 392 1.73 0.01 25.01
C GLU A 392 2.15 1.37 25.54
N PHE A 393 3.38 1.47 26.03
CA PHE A 393 4.02 2.74 26.42
C PHE A 393 5.24 2.96 25.54
N TYR A 394 5.44 4.17 25.07
CA TYR A 394 6.62 4.50 24.30
C TYR A 394 7.28 5.79 24.76
N LEU A 395 8.58 5.84 24.56
CA LEU A 395 9.44 7.00 24.80
C LEU A 395 10.29 7.21 23.54
N GLN A 396 10.30 8.43 23.05
CA GLN A 396 11.18 8.84 21.96
C GLN A 396 11.93 10.09 22.37
N ASN A 397 13.24 10.11 22.08
CA ASN A 397 14.08 11.28 22.19
C ASN A 397 14.72 11.58 20.83
N GLU A 398 14.56 12.79 20.37
CA GLU A 398 15.29 13.33 19.24
C GLU A 398 16.30 14.34 19.73
N VAL A 399 17.57 14.18 19.36
CA VAL A 399 18.65 15.03 19.81
C VAL A 399 19.54 15.47 18.66
N ASN A 400 19.78 16.80 18.56
CA ASN A 400 20.77 17.38 17.68
C ASN A 400 22.13 17.37 18.40
N LEU A 401 22.89 16.26 18.23
CA LEU A 401 24.20 16.08 18.90
C LEU A 401 25.20 17.14 18.45
N THR A 402 25.20 17.45 17.15
CA THR A 402 25.92 18.57 16.57
C THR A 402 25.00 19.25 15.52
N ASP A 403 25.43 20.34 14.92
CA ASP A 403 24.67 20.99 13.84
C ASP A 403 24.59 20.10 12.57
N GLN A 404 25.39 19.03 12.49
CA GLN A 404 25.45 18.09 11.37
C GLN A 404 24.90 16.69 11.72
N LEU A 405 24.70 16.36 13.01
CA LEU A 405 24.33 15.03 13.46
C LEU A 405 23.05 15.06 14.30
N ASP A 406 21.97 14.59 13.68
CA ASP A 406 20.69 14.36 14.30
C ASP A 406 20.51 12.90 14.63
N THR A 407 19.99 12.57 15.81
CA THR A 407 19.78 11.19 16.27
C THR A 407 18.41 11.06 16.92
N ILE A 408 17.72 9.96 16.65
CA ILE A 408 16.48 9.55 17.32
C ILE A 408 16.75 8.25 18.05
N PHE A 409 16.39 8.22 19.31
CA PHE A 409 16.28 7.03 20.13
C PHE A 409 14.80 6.78 20.43
N GLY A 410 14.32 5.55 20.21
CA GLY A 410 12.96 5.10 20.51
C GLY A 410 12.98 3.85 21.38
N TRP A 411 12.08 3.79 22.34
CA TRP A 411 11.79 2.61 23.13
C TRP A 411 10.29 2.45 23.28
N ARG A 412 9.80 1.21 23.14
CA ARG A 412 8.42 0.83 23.39
C ARG A 412 8.37 -0.39 24.29
N PHE A 413 7.50 -0.33 25.28
CA PHE A 413 7.09 -1.44 26.11
C PHE A 413 5.65 -1.80 25.77
N GLN A 414 5.39 -3.06 25.46
CA GLN A 414 4.06 -3.60 25.24
C GLN A 414 3.74 -4.64 26.31
N ASN A 415 2.50 -4.60 26.78
CA ASN A 415 1.85 -5.68 27.52
C ASN A 415 0.66 -6.17 26.70
N ASP A 416 0.72 -7.39 26.24
CA ASP A 416 -0.31 -8.07 25.47
C ASP A 416 -0.97 -9.12 26.36
N GLU A 417 -2.31 -9.22 26.32
CA GLU A 417 -3.09 -10.15 27.17
C GLU A 417 -2.62 -11.60 27.01
N ASP A 418 -2.28 -12.02 25.78
CA ASP A 418 -1.94 -13.40 25.44
C ASP A 418 -0.44 -13.68 25.45
N PHE A 419 0.39 -12.68 25.09
CA PHE A 419 1.82 -12.85 24.85
C PHE A 419 2.70 -12.16 25.91
N GLY A 420 2.09 -11.48 26.88
CA GLY A 420 2.78 -10.80 27.98
C GLY A 420 3.61 -9.61 27.52
N ASN A 421 4.80 -9.44 28.10
CA ASN A 421 5.61 -8.25 27.94
C ASN A 421 6.61 -8.36 26.79
N HIS A 422 6.70 -7.29 25.98
CA HIS A 422 7.70 -7.16 24.94
C HIS A 422 8.31 -5.75 24.94
N ASN A 423 9.61 -5.66 24.56
CA ASN A 423 10.30 -4.39 24.39
C ASN A 423 10.83 -4.28 22.96
N ALA A 424 10.76 -3.09 22.37
CA ALA A 424 11.37 -2.79 21.09
C ALA A 424 12.19 -1.49 21.18
N PHE A 425 13.36 -1.50 20.56
CA PHE A 425 14.28 -0.37 20.51
C PHE A 425 14.51 0.09 19.08
N LYS A 426 14.78 1.39 18.92
CA LYS A 426 15.17 2.00 17.65
C LYS A 426 16.24 3.05 17.88
N LEU A 427 17.22 3.07 17.00
CA LEU A 427 18.23 4.12 16.89
C LEU A 427 18.34 4.52 15.42
N SER A 428 18.15 5.81 15.13
CA SER A 428 18.31 6.34 13.78
C SER A 428 19.10 7.62 13.84
N SER A 429 20.08 7.76 12.95
CA SER A 429 20.96 8.92 12.90
C SER A 429 21.08 9.44 11.46
N LYS A 430 21.12 10.75 11.30
CA LYS A 430 21.44 11.45 10.05
C LYS A 430 22.67 12.29 10.27
N TYR A 431 23.69 12.07 9.45
CA TYR A 431 24.90 12.88 9.43
C TYR A 431 24.99 13.65 8.11
N ARG A 432 24.82 14.98 8.20
CA ARG A 432 24.99 15.90 7.07
C ARG A 432 26.47 16.21 6.92
N PHE A 433 27.16 15.44 6.10
CA PHE A 433 28.61 15.57 5.92
C PHE A 433 29.00 16.66 4.93
N TYR A 434 28.02 17.13 4.12
CA TYR A 434 28.24 18.25 3.20
C TYR A 434 26.94 19.06 3.04
N GLU A 435 27.10 20.38 3.17
CA GLU A 435 26.03 21.37 2.98
C GLU A 435 26.59 22.63 2.32
N GLN A 436 26.10 22.94 1.14
CA GLN A 436 26.27 24.21 0.47
C GLN A 436 24.90 24.75 0.08
N LYS A 437 24.84 26.02 -0.35
CA LYS A 437 23.59 26.72 -0.63
C LYS A 437 22.59 25.96 -1.50
N ASP A 438 23.08 25.12 -2.43
CA ASP A 438 22.29 24.41 -3.41
C ASP A 438 22.53 22.88 -3.45
N PHE A 439 23.35 22.35 -2.54
CA PHE A 439 23.65 20.92 -2.49
C PHE A 439 23.77 20.40 -1.06
N LEU A 440 23.03 19.30 -0.80
CA LEU A 440 23.05 18.59 0.48
C LEU A 440 23.50 17.15 0.26
N ALA A 441 24.32 16.62 1.19
CA ALA A 441 24.71 15.23 1.21
C ALA A 441 24.61 14.69 2.64
N ASP A 442 23.72 13.73 2.83
CA ASP A 442 23.38 13.13 4.11
C ASP A 442 23.68 11.62 4.11
N LEU A 443 24.32 11.14 5.17
CA LEU A 443 24.42 9.72 5.48
C LEU A 443 23.40 9.40 6.57
N ARG A 444 22.60 8.36 6.40
CA ARG A 444 21.61 7.89 7.36
C ARG A 444 21.91 6.47 7.80
N PHE A 445 21.81 6.23 9.08
CA PHE A 445 21.88 4.90 9.67
C PHE A 445 20.63 4.66 10.51
N SER A 446 20.06 3.46 10.45
CA SER A 446 18.96 3.05 11.31
C SER A 446 19.15 1.61 11.75
N TYR A 447 19.01 1.39 13.05
CA TYR A 447 18.79 0.08 13.66
C TYR A 447 17.42 0.09 14.33
N GLY A 448 16.65 -0.96 14.15
CA GLY A 448 15.35 -1.10 14.79
C GLY A 448 15.00 -2.55 15.05
N GLN A 449 14.33 -2.77 16.17
CA GLN A 449 13.69 -4.03 16.48
C GLN A 449 12.23 -3.99 16.07
N GLY A 450 11.79 -5.03 15.41
CA GLY A 450 10.41 -5.25 15.04
C GLY A 450 9.84 -6.47 15.74
N TYR A 451 8.54 -6.45 15.98
CA TYR A 451 7.84 -7.64 16.42
C TYR A 451 6.40 -7.63 15.90
N ARG A 452 5.84 -8.83 15.79
CA ARG A 452 4.44 -9.06 15.43
C ARG A 452 3.84 -10.15 16.29
N VAL A 453 2.75 -9.86 16.96
CA VAL A 453 1.96 -10.88 17.63
C VAL A 453 1.12 -11.63 16.60
N PRO A 454 0.94 -12.98 16.75
CA PRO A 454 0.07 -13.75 15.87
C PRO A 454 -1.33 -13.16 15.83
N ASN A 455 -1.94 -13.08 14.65
CA ASN A 455 -3.31 -12.58 14.52
C ASN A 455 -4.34 -13.62 15.03
N LEU A 456 -5.60 -13.17 15.21
CA LEU A 456 -6.66 -14.03 15.76
C LEU A 456 -6.96 -15.24 14.86
N LYS A 457 -6.81 -15.12 13.53
CA LYS A 457 -7.00 -16.26 12.61
C LYS A 457 -5.86 -17.28 12.70
N GLU A 458 -4.61 -16.84 12.73
CA GLU A 458 -3.47 -17.75 12.90
C GLU A 458 -3.59 -18.60 14.16
N ARG A 459 -4.28 -18.07 15.18
CA ARG A 459 -4.45 -18.77 16.47
C ARG A 459 -5.72 -19.60 16.57
N PHE A 460 -6.84 -19.10 16.10
CA PHE A 460 -8.16 -19.66 16.46
C PHE A 460 -9.00 -20.09 15.25
N TYR A 461 -8.52 -19.93 14.01
CA TYR A 461 -9.31 -20.24 12.83
C TYR A 461 -9.44 -21.75 12.63
N SER A 462 -10.61 -22.18 12.18
CA SER A 462 -10.89 -23.56 11.75
C SER A 462 -11.57 -23.53 10.39
N PHE A 463 -10.75 -23.55 9.34
CA PHE A 463 -11.22 -23.43 7.97
C PHE A 463 -11.44 -24.80 7.35
N ASP A 464 -12.69 -25.23 7.28
CA ASP A 464 -13.09 -26.53 6.79
C ASP A 464 -13.29 -26.53 5.28
N HIS A 465 -12.35 -27.13 4.56
CA HIS A 465 -12.38 -27.46 3.15
C HIS A 465 -12.28 -28.99 2.94
N SER A 466 -12.86 -29.76 3.85
CA SER A 466 -12.83 -31.23 3.81
C SER A 466 -13.38 -31.79 2.51
N HIS A 467 -14.33 -31.12 1.87
CA HIS A 467 -14.84 -31.48 0.53
C HIS A 467 -13.77 -31.33 -0.58
N LEU A 468 -12.70 -30.55 -0.35
CA LEU A 468 -11.52 -30.45 -1.21
C LEU A 468 -10.35 -31.27 -0.69
N GLY A 469 -10.53 -32.02 0.40
CA GLY A 469 -9.51 -32.88 1.00
C GLY A 469 -8.59 -32.25 2.03
N TYR A 470 -8.87 -31.03 2.50
CA TYR A 470 -8.05 -30.38 3.51
C TYR A 470 -8.84 -29.51 4.50
N ILE A 471 -8.21 -29.24 5.64
CA ILE A 471 -8.67 -28.31 6.68
C ILE A 471 -7.45 -27.49 7.13
N VAL A 472 -7.63 -26.18 7.43
CA VAL A 472 -6.62 -25.36 8.07
C VAL A 472 -7.07 -25.04 9.49
N ILE A 473 -6.25 -25.35 10.48
CA ILE A 473 -6.53 -25.16 11.91
C ILE A 473 -5.53 -24.19 12.51
N GLY A 474 -6.01 -23.15 13.17
CA GLY A 474 -5.20 -22.20 13.92
C GLY A 474 -4.46 -22.87 15.08
N ASN A 475 -3.33 -22.27 15.48
CA ASN A 475 -2.49 -22.77 16.56
C ASN A 475 -2.41 -21.72 17.69
N PRO A 476 -3.08 -21.94 18.83
CA PRO A 476 -3.03 -21.02 19.94
C PRO A 476 -1.67 -20.93 20.64
N ASN A 477 -0.74 -21.87 20.36
CA ASN A 477 0.60 -21.93 20.96
C ASN A 477 1.66 -21.16 20.14
N LEU A 478 1.28 -20.41 19.12
CA LEU A 478 2.21 -19.59 18.35
C LEU A 478 2.90 -18.56 19.24
N LYS A 479 4.16 -18.28 18.91
CA LYS A 479 4.96 -17.21 19.52
C LYS A 479 4.95 -15.97 18.63
N PRO A 480 5.12 -14.77 19.19
CA PRO A 480 5.36 -13.57 18.39
C PRO A 480 6.59 -13.70 17.50
N GLU A 481 6.50 -13.17 16.29
CA GLU A 481 7.66 -12.96 15.42
C GLU A 481 8.49 -11.80 15.91
N SER A 482 9.80 -11.84 15.69
CA SER A 482 10.70 -10.73 15.98
C SER A 482 11.66 -10.48 14.82
N SER A 483 12.16 -9.25 14.72
CA SER A 483 13.17 -8.91 13.73
C SER A 483 14.17 -7.89 14.24
N ASP A 484 15.41 -8.00 13.73
CA ASP A 484 16.42 -6.95 13.80
C ASP A 484 16.66 -6.40 12.40
N SER A 485 16.44 -5.10 12.23
CA SER A 485 16.55 -4.39 10.94
C SER A 485 17.68 -3.37 10.98
N TYR A 486 18.54 -3.40 9.99
CA TYR A 486 19.64 -2.47 9.77
C TYR A 486 19.48 -1.78 8.43
N GLN A 487 19.70 -0.46 8.41
CA GLN A 487 19.68 0.32 7.18
C GLN A 487 20.81 1.31 7.14
N LEU A 488 21.41 1.49 5.96
CA LEU A 488 22.43 2.49 5.68
C LEU A 488 22.09 3.21 4.38
N GLY A 489 21.82 4.51 4.46
CA GLY A 489 21.38 5.33 3.35
C GLY A 489 22.33 6.47 3.04
N LEU A 490 22.53 6.76 1.76
CA LEU A 490 23.17 7.98 1.23
C LEU A 490 22.11 8.76 0.47
N SER A 491 21.94 10.03 0.81
CA SER A 491 21.01 10.96 0.15
C SER A 491 21.78 12.15 -0.39
N LEU A 492 21.62 12.43 -1.68
CA LEU A 492 22.22 13.56 -2.38
C LEU A 492 21.10 14.41 -2.97
N VAL A 493 21.08 15.70 -2.68
CA VAL A 493 20.05 16.62 -3.14
C VAL A 493 20.70 17.88 -3.70
N LYS A 494 20.39 18.23 -4.93
CA LYS A 494 20.80 19.47 -5.57
C LYS A 494 19.59 20.32 -5.87
N ASN A 495 19.13 21.08 -4.86
CA ASN A 495 17.94 21.94 -4.93
C ASN A 495 16.80 21.28 -5.70
N ASP A 496 16.08 22.06 -6.53
CA ASP A 496 14.97 21.57 -7.35
C ASP A 496 15.44 20.92 -8.68
N ILE A 497 16.74 20.59 -8.84
CA ILE A 497 17.28 20.05 -10.08
C ILE A 497 17.28 18.54 -10.06
N TRP A 498 17.88 17.93 -9.05
CA TRP A 498 17.89 16.47 -8.91
C TRP A 498 18.08 16.03 -7.46
N ASN A 499 17.55 14.88 -7.14
CA ASN A 499 17.86 14.12 -5.93
C ASN A 499 18.21 12.67 -6.30
N ALA A 500 19.00 12.05 -5.46
CA ALA A 500 19.33 10.63 -5.57
C ALA A 500 19.55 10.03 -4.20
N ASP A 501 18.96 8.85 -3.97
CA ASP A 501 19.09 8.11 -2.74
C ASP A 501 19.56 6.68 -3.04
N VAL A 502 20.45 6.17 -2.19
CA VAL A 502 20.87 4.76 -2.17
C VAL A 502 20.69 4.25 -0.74
N ASN A 503 19.98 3.15 -0.57
CA ASN A 503 19.75 2.54 0.72
C ASN A 503 20.09 1.06 0.69
N LEU A 504 20.91 0.61 1.63
CA LEU A 504 21.20 -0.79 1.91
C LEU A 504 20.33 -1.21 3.10
N PHE A 505 19.72 -2.37 3.02
CA PHE A 505 18.92 -2.92 4.12
C PHE A 505 19.28 -4.37 4.41
N TRP A 506 19.12 -4.75 5.68
CA TRP A 506 19.27 -6.11 6.14
C TRP A 506 18.31 -6.36 7.31
N ASN A 507 17.40 -7.34 7.15
CA ASN A 507 16.44 -7.75 8.16
C ASN A 507 16.68 -9.22 8.53
N ASN A 508 16.87 -9.50 9.80
CA ASN A 508 16.87 -10.85 10.38
C ASN A 508 15.52 -11.07 11.05
N ILE A 509 14.80 -12.12 10.66
CA ILE A 509 13.47 -12.46 11.16
C ILE A 509 13.58 -13.79 11.87
N ASN A 510 13.04 -13.87 13.08
CA ASN A 510 12.98 -15.08 13.89
C ASN A 510 11.52 -15.43 14.19
N ASP A 511 11.26 -16.73 14.42
CA ASP A 511 9.94 -17.26 14.73
C ASP A 511 8.88 -16.92 13.69
N LEU A 512 9.26 -16.85 12.39
CA LEU A 512 8.34 -16.51 11.29
C LEU A 512 7.17 -17.50 11.26
N ILE A 513 5.95 -16.96 11.29
CA ILE A 513 4.72 -17.75 11.27
C ILE A 513 4.37 -18.10 9.82
N GLN A 514 4.19 -19.38 9.57
CA GLN A 514 3.78 -19.91 8.26
C GLN A 514 2.85 -21.09 8.43
N THR A 515 2.12 -21.42 7.37
CA THR A 515 1.42 -22.71 7.30
C THR A 515 2.45 -23.83 7.26
N ASP A 516 2.35 -24.76 8.21
CA ASP A 516 3.23 -25.89 8.35
C ASP A 516 2.76 -27.03 7.44
N TYR A 517 3.34 -27.08 6.25
CA TYR A 517 3.03 -28.15 5.28
C TYR A 517 3.74 -29.46 5.60
N ASP A 518 4.91 -29.41 6.25
CA ASP A 518 5.77 -30.57 6.49
C ASP A 518 5.24 -31.43 7.64
N ASN A 519 4.60 -30.83 8.64
CA ASN A 519 3.97 -31.53 9.78
C ASN A 519 2.46 -31.69 9.61
N SER A 520 1.94 -31.63 8.38
CA SER A 520 0.52 -31.86 8.12
C SER A 520 0.13 -33.31 8.49
N VAL A 521 -1.08 -33.46 9.03
CA VAL A 521 -1.62 -34.77 9.47
C VAL A 521 -2.80 -35.14 8.61
N VAL A 522 -2.85 -36.40 8.13
CA VAL A 522 -3.99 -36.91 7.38
C VAL A 522 -4.90 -37.69 8.32
N ILE A 523 -6.12 -37.22 8.52
CA ILE A 523 -7.17 -37.88 9.32
C ILE A 523 -8.36 -38.16 8.44
N ASN A 524 -8.75 -39.45 8.34
CA ASN A 524 -9.86 -39.89 7.50
C ASN A 524 -9.77 -39.44 6.01
N GLY A 525 -8.55 -39.36 5.47
CA GLY A 525 -8.31 -38.94 4.08
C GLY A 525 -8.33 -37.42 3.87
N ILE A 526 -8.46 -36.61 4.93
CA ILE A 526 -8.44 -35.18 4.91
C ILE A 526 -7.12 -34.67 5.50
N THR A 527 -6.38 -33.86 4.75
CA THR A 527 -5.13 -33.26 5.22
C THR A 527 -5.42 -32.07 6.14
N GLN A 528 -4.89 -32.11 7.36
CA GLN A 528 -4.97 -31.00 8.30
C GLN A 528 -3.66 -30.22 8.27
N TYR A 529 -3.75 -28.94 7.94
CA TYR A 529 -2.66 -27.97 8.05
C TYR A 529 -2.86 -27.11 9.29
N SER A 530 -1.76 -26.67 9.87
CA SER A 530 -1.76 -25.71 10.98
C SER A 530 -0.70 -24.63 10.76
N TYR A 531 -0.71 -23.63 11.59
CA TYR A 531 0.34 -22.60 11.62
C TYR A 531 1.42 -22.99 12.64
N SER A 532 2.67 -22.69 12.33
CA SER A 532 3.78 -22.84 13.28
C SER A 532 4.87 -21.79 13.05
N ASN A 533 5.70 -21.57 14.08
CA ASN A 533 6.89 -20.76 13.99
C ASN A 533 8.03 -21.62 13.41
N VAL A 534 8.00 -21.86 12.11
CA VAL A 534 8.87 -22.85 11.44
C VAL A 534 10.11 -22.27 10.81
N ALA A 535 10.20 -20.96 10.64
CA ALA A 535 11.24 -20.36 9.83
C ALA A 535 12.01 -19.25 10.54
N GLU A 536 13.30 -19.22 10.30
CA GLU A 536 14.12 -18.01 10.39
C GLU A 536 14.36 -17.50 8.98
N ALA A 537 14.13 -16.23 8.74
CA ALA A 537 14.32 -15.63 7.42
C ALA A 537 15.33 -14.49 7.47
N ASN A 538 15.99 -14.29 6.34
CA ASN A 538 16.84 -13.14 6.13
C ASN A 538 16.41 -12.44 4.84
N THR A 539 16.21 -11.11 4.92
CA THR A 539 16.02 -10.28 3.74
C THR A 539 17.08 -9.20 3.71
N LYS A 540 17.72 -9.01 2.58
CA LYS A 540 18.74 -7.97 2.39
C LYS A 540 18.70 -7.46 0.96
N GLY A 541 19.16 -6.23 0.77
CA GLY A 541 19.16 -5.67 -0.58
C GLY A 541 19.64 -4.24 -0.66
N ILE A 542 19.43 -3.70 -1.84
CA ILE A 542 19.73 -2.31 -2.18
C ILE A 542 18.52 -1.68 -2.86
N GLU A 543 18.19 -0.48 -2.44
CA GLU A 543 17.21 0.37 -3.09
C GLU A 543 17.88 1.65 -3.58
N THR A 544 17.62 2.03 -4.81
CA THR A 544 18.08 3.29 -5.37
C THR A 544 16.91 4.05 -5.93
N THR A 545 16.89 5.36 -5.71
CA THR A 545 15.91 6.27 -6.32
C THR A 545 16.63 7.49 -6.86
N ALA A 546 16.12 8.04 -7.95
CA ALA A 546 16.59 9.31 -8.50
C ALA A 546 15.43 10.06 -9.14
N GLN A 547 15.43 11.37 -8.99
CA GLN A 547 14.55 12.30 -9.70
C GLN A 547 15.42 13.40 -10.31
N TRP A 548 15.11 13.78 -11.54
CA TRP A 548 15.89 14.77 -12.27
C TRP A 548 14.98 15.65 -13.13
N HIS A 549 14.91 16.93 -12.80
CA HIS A 549 14.30 17.97 -13.63
C HIS A 549 15.33 18.42 -14.68
N ILE A 550 15.33 17.76 -15.84
CA ILE A 550 16.27 18.05 -16.95
C ILE A 550 16.04 19.46 -17.49
N THR A 551 14.77 19.83 -17.61
CA THR A 551 14.30 21.16 -17.97
C THR A 551 13.10 21.52 -17.09
N PRO A 552 12.62 22.77 -17.11
CA PRO A 552 11.34 23.12 -16.46
C PRO A 552 10.11 22.33 -16.96
N TYR A 553 10.23 21.68 -18.12
CA TYR A 553 9.16 20.95 -18.79
C TYR A 553 9.33 19.43 -18.77
N LEU A 554 10.52 18.93 -18.39
CA LEU A 554 10.81 17.50 -18.39
C LEU A 554 11.42 17.06 -17.07
N ALA A 555 10.69 16.23 -16.34
CA ALA A 555 11.16 15.51 -15.18
C ALA A 555 11.28 14.02 -15.49
N LEU A 556 12.37 13.40 -15.07
CA LEU A 556 12.56 11.95 -15.09
C LEU A 556 12.68 11.43 -13.66
N SER A 557 12.13 10.25 -13.43
CA SER A 557 12.28 9.51 -12.18
C SER A 557 12.71 8.07 -12.48
N GLY A 558 13.49 7.51 -11.56
CA GLY A 558 13.92 6.13 -11.66
C GLY A 558 14.06 5.51 -10.28
N ALA A 559 13.70 4.25 -10.17
CA ALA A 559 13.89 3.47 -8.98
C ALA A 559 14.29 2.03 -9.33
N TYR A 560 15.19 1.48 -8.53
CA TYR A 560 15.59 0.09 -8.65
C TYR A 560 15.75 -0.52 -7.27
N THR A 561 15.21 -1.73 -7.11
CA THR A 561 15.31 -2.52 -5.89
C THR A 561 15.86 -3.90 -6.23
N TYR A 562 16.92 -4.29 -5.53
CA TYR A 562 17.38 -5.68 -5.46
C TYR A 562 17.06 -6.23 -4.09
N THR A 563 16.41 -7.38 -4.02
CA THR A 563 16.06 -8.06 -2.77
C THR A 563 16.49 -9.52 -2.82
N GLU A 564 17.27 -9.93 -1.84
CA GLU A 564 17.52 -11.32 -1.52
C GLU A 564 16.69 -11.67 -0.28
N ALA A 565 15.73 -12.59 -0.41
CA ALA A 565 14.86 -13.05 0.67
C ALA A 565 14.94 -14.57 0.76
N LYS A 566 15.49 -15.10 1.86
CA LYS A 566 15.76 -16.53 2.03
C LYS A 566 15.34 -17.03 3.39
N ASP A 567 14.88 -18.26 3.41
CA ASP A 567 14.81 -19.10 4.60
C ASP A 567 16.23 -19.49 5.03
N LYS A 568 16.61 -19.23 6.28
CA LYS A 568 17.96 -19.49 6.80
C LYS A 568 18.21 -20.97 7.06
N ILE A 569 17.16 -21.76 7.31
CA ILE A 569 17.27 -23.18 7.67
C ILE A 569 17.47 -24.00 6.40
N THR A 570 16.68 -23.71 5.36
CA THR A 570 16.68 -24.48 4.09
C THR A 570 17.55 -23.85 3.01
N ASP A 571 18.02 -22.61 3.18
CA ASP A 571 18.69 -21.74 2.18
C ASP A 571 17.86 -21.51 0.90
N LYS A 572 16.57 -21.82 0.94
CA LYS A 572 15.66 -21.60 -0.18
C LYS A 572 15.15 -20.17 -0.22
N TRP A 573 14.81 -19.72 -1.42
CA TRP A 573 14.17 -18.42 -1.63
C TRP A 573 12.74 -18.43 -1.07
N LEU A 574 12.37 -17.35 -0.40
CA LEU A 574 10.98 -17.13 -0.02
C LEU A 574 10.14 -16.94 -1.28
N THR A 575 8.96 -17.55 -1.30
CA THR A 575 8.05 -17.51 -2.44
C THR A 575 7.47 -16.12 -2.67
N ARG A 576 7.16 -15.79 -3.94
CA ARG A 576 6.57 -14.52 -4.34
C ARG A 576 7.41 -13.32 -3.90
N ARG A 577 8.73 -13.42 -4.11
CA ARG A 577 9.74 -12.38 -3.84
C ARG A 577 10.65 -12.26 -5.05
N PRO A 578 10.33 -11.36 -6.02
CA PRO A 578 11.19 -11.10 -7.17
C PRO A 578 12.51 -10.49 -6.69
N LYS A 579 13.61 -10.86 -7.36
CA LYS A 579 14.93 -10.33 -7.02
C LYS A 579 15.11 -8.89 -7.46
N HIS A 580 14.56 -8.54 -8.61
CA HIS A 580 14.78 -7.25 -9.26
C HIS A 580 13.43 -6.60 -9.56
N ILE A 581 13.26 -5.38 -9.09
CA ILE A 581 12.13 -4.50 -9.42
C ILE A 581 12.71 -3.18 -9.91
N ALA A 582 12.28 -2.72 -11.09
CA ALA A 582 12.65 -1.40 -11.60
C ALA A 582 11.41 -0.60 -11.97
N ARG A 583 11.47 0.71 -11.75
CA ARG A 583 10.43 1.68 -12.11
C ARG A 583 11.07 2.87 -12.77
N LEU A 584 10.47 3.35 -13.84
CA LEU A 584 10.89 4.56 -14.54
C LEU A 584 9.68 5.46 -14.76
N GLY A 585 9.86 6.75 -14.58
CA GLY A 585 8.85 7.76 -14.83
C GLY A 585 9.39 8.87 -15.73
N ALA A 586 8.53 9.41 -16.57
CA ALA A 586 8.79 10.62 -17.32
C ALA A 586 7.54 11.50 -17.31
N ASP A 587 7.69 12.76 -16.92
CA ASP A 587 6.66 13.77 -16.92
C ASP A 587 7.09 14.90 -17.86
N TYR A 588 6.29 15.17 -18.88
CA TYR A 588 6.58 16.17 -19.88
C TYR A 588 5.41 17.15 -20.07
N SER A 589 5.66 18.42 -19.80
CA SER A 589 4.72 19.51 -20.06
C SER A 589 4.99 20.12 -21.43
N PHE A 590 4.09 19.91 -22.40
CA PHE A 590 4.18 20.53 -23.73
C PHE A 590 4.00 22.05 -23.65
N ASN A 591 3.13 22.47 -22.76
CA ASN A 591 2.82 23.87 -22.42
C ASN A 591 2.06 23.90 -21.08
N ASP A 592 1.59 25.07 -20.66
CA ASP A 592 0.86 25.27 -19.39
C ASP A 592 -0.49 24.52 -19.30
N GLN A 593 -0.94 23.90 -20.39
CA GLN A 593 -2.25 23.23 -20.48
C GLN A 593 -2.16 21.73 -20.76
N LEU A 594 -1.05 21.24 -21.30
CA LEU A 594 -0.95 19.87 -21.81
C LEU A 594 0.26 19.15 -21.20
N ASP A 595 -0.02 18.14 -20.40
CA ASP A 595 0.96 17.29 -19.74
C ASP A 595 0.87 15.84 -20.22
N LEU A 596 2.01 15.18 -20.34
CA LEU A 596 2.16 13.76 -20.61
C LEU A 596 2.89 13.11 -19.44
N THR A 597 2.33 12.05 -18.90
CA THR A 597 2.92 11.18 -17.89
C THR A 597 3.15 9.79 -18.47
N LEU A 598 4.34 9.25 -18.25
CA LEU A 598 4.70 7.86 -18.57
C LEU A 598 5.23 7.18 -17.31
N ARG A 599 4.81 5.94 -17.07
CA ARG A 599 5.31 5.08 -15.99
C ARG A 599 5.61 3.70 -16.55
N ALA A 600 6.82 3.20 -16.30
CA ALA A 600 7.25 1.87 -16.72
C ALA A 600 7.66 1.05 -15.51
N ARG A 601 7.28 -0.21 -15.47
CA ARG A 601 7.53 -1.16 -14.39
C ARG A 601 8.12 -2.44 -14.96
N TYR A 602 9.16 -2.94 -14.32
CA TYR A 602 9.76 -4.23 -14.57
C TYR A 602 9.86 -5.03 -13.27
N GLN A 603 9.54 -6.29 -13.33
CA GLN A 603 9.71 -7.25 -12.25
C GLN A 603 10.35 -8.52 -12.81
N SER A 604 11.41 -9.01 -12.13
CA SER A 604 12.05 -10.27 -12.50
C SER A 604 11.18 -11.49 -12.17
N ASP A 605 11.59 -12.65 -12.66
CA ASP A 605 11.03 -13.94 -12.25
C ASP A 605 11.07 -14.14 -10.73
N GLU A 606 10.14 -14.93 -10.21
CA GLU A 606 10.03 -15.26 -8.79
C GLU A 606 9.57 -16.71 -8.56
N PHE A 607 10.01 -17.32 -7.45
CA PHE A 607 9.55 -18.65 -7.10
C PHE A 607 8.10 -18.63 -6.58
N GLY A 608 7.28 -19.55 -7.07
CA GLY A 608 5.89 -19.69 -6.67
C GLY A 608 5.64 -20.78 -5.63
N ASP A 609 6.60 -21.69 -5.44
CA ASP A 609 6.51 -22.79 -4.48
C ASP A 609 7.72 -22.82 -3.53
N SER A 610 7.50 -23.33 -2.31
CA SER A 610 8.53 -23.42 -1.26
C SER A 610 9.67 -24.40 -1.60
N ALA A 611 9.46 -25.32 -2.55
CA ALA A 611 10.49 -26.21 -3.03
C ALA A 611 11.45 -25.53 -4.01
N ASN A 612 11.10 -24.33 -4.50
CA ASN A 612 11.82 -23.55 -5.52
C ASN A 612 11.94 -24.28 -6.87
N LEU A 613 10.92 -25.01 -7.25
CA LEU A 613 10.88 -25.77 -8.50
C LEU A 613 10.20 -25.02 -9.65
N HIS A 614 9.19 -24.21 -9.33
CA HIS A 614 8.40 -23.47 -10.31
C HIS A 614 8.55 -21.96 -10.12
N LYS A 615 8.63 -21.26 -11.25
CA LYS A 615 8.77 -19.80 -11.27
C LYS A 615 7.66 -19.15 -12.06
N SER A 616 7.16 -18.03 -11.54
CA SER A 616 6.42 -17.03 -12.31
C SER A 616 7.39 -16.30 -13.23
N PRO A 617 7.04 -16.05 -14.51
CA PRO A 617 7.89 -15.32 -15.44
C PRO A 617 8.11 -13.86 -15.02
N GLU A 618 9.19 -13.27 -15.55
CA GLU A 618 9.40 -11.81 -15.51
C GLU A 618 8.36 -11.09 -16.37
N TRP A 619 8.11 -9.81 -16.05
CA TRP A 619 7.17 -8.99 -16.82
C TRP A 619 7.58 -7.51 -16.87
N PHE A 620 7.02 -6.81 -17.87
CA PHE A 620 7.25 -5.38 -18.10
C PHE A 620 5.94 -4.71 -18.52
N SER A 621 5.59 -3.61 -17.86
CA SER A 621 4.39 -2.81 -18.18
C SER A 621 4.76 -1.35 -18.38
N VAL A 622 4.01 -0.67 -19.24
CA VAL A 622 4.08 0.78 -19.44
C VAL A 622 2.68 1.36 -19.41
N ASP A 623 2.51 2.41 -18.61
CA ASP A 623 1.29 3.19 -18.48
C ASP A 623 1.53 4.61 -18.99
N SER A 624 0.49 5.24 -19.55
CA SER A 624 0.55 6.60 -20.08
C SER A 624 -0.72 7.36 -19.79
N GLN A 625 -0.59 8.63 -19.40
CA GLN A 625 -1.72 9.55 -19.27
C GLN A 625 -1.39 10.89 -19.90
N ILE A 626 -2.38 11.49 -20.54
CA ILE A 626 -2.36 12.86 -21.05
C ILE A 626 -3.42 13.65 -20.28
N ASP A 627 -3.00 14.77 -19.69
CA ASP A 627 -3.87 15.72 -19.02
C ASP A 627 -3.95 17.02 -19.84
N TYR A 628 -5.17 17.56 -20.01
CA TYR A 628 -5.41 18.81 -20.70
C TYR A 628 -6.25 19.76 -19.87
N GLN A 629 -5.67 20.90 -19.48
CA GLN A 629 -6.36 21.96 -18.75
C GLN A 629 -7.22 22.80 -19.71
N ILE A 630 -8.54 22.58 -19.71
CA ILE A 630 -9.49 23.26 -20.60
C ILE A 630 -9.66 24.72 -20.18
N ASN A 631 -9.79 24.96 -18.86
CA ASN A 631 -9.86 26.27 -18.24
C ASN A 631 -9.46 26.18 -16.76
N PRO A 632 -9.36 27.27 -15.98
CA PRO A 632 -8.90 27.21 -14.58
C PRO A 632 -9.68 26.27 -13.65
N TYR A 633 -10.86 25.82 -14.05
CA TYR A 633 -11.76 25.00 -13.23
C TYR A 633 -11.92 23.57 -13.73
N ILE A 634 -11.63 23.30 -15.01
CA ILE A 634 -11.92 22.02 -15.65
C ILE A 634 -10.69 21.53 -16.39
N SER A 635 -10.29 20.29 -16.13
CA SER A 635 -9.33 19.52 -16.92
C SER A 635 -9.94 18.23 -17.44
N ALA A 636 -9.46 17.77 -18.58
CA ALA A 636 -9.77 16.46 -19.15
C ALA A 636 -8.51 15.59 -19.13
N PHE A 637 -8.69 14.29 -19.06
CA PHE A 637 -7.58 13.35 -19.19
C PHE A 637 -7.97 12.11 -19.97
N ILE A 638 -6.97 11.48 -20.56
CA ILE A 638 -7.06 10.18 -21.19
C ILE A 638 -5.83 9.37 -20.86
N GLY A 639 -6.00 8.08 -20.55
CA GLY A 639 -4.89 7.22 -20.22
C GLY A 639 -5.04 5.81 -20.76
N ILE A 640 -3.93 5.11 -20.77
CA ILE A 640 -3.81 3.70 -21.15
C ILE A 640 -2.86 3.05 -20.15
N ASP A 641 -3.36 2.10 -19.37
CA ASP A 641 -2.54 1.27 -18.52
C ASP A 641 -2.18 -0.02 -19.27
N ASN A 642 -1.00 -0.55 -18.98
CA ASN A 642 -0.47 -1.77 -19.59
C ASN A 642 -0.54 -1.73 -21.13
N ILE A 643 0.11 -0.74 -21.73
CA ILE A 643 0.10 -0.48 -23.19
C ILE A 643 0.44 -1.75 -23.99
N PHE A 644 1.34 -2.59 -23.48
CA PHE A 644 1.79 -3.81 -24.17
C PHE A 644 0.88 -5.02 -23.93
N ASN A 645 -0.17 -4.87 -23.11
CA ASN A 645 -1.11 -5.94 -22.76
C ASN A 645 -0.42 -7.16 -22.14
N GLU A 646 0.54 -6.93 -21.25
CA GLU A 646 1.19 -7.98 -20.49
C GLU A 646 0.20 -8.60 -19.50
N GLN A 647 -0.02 -9.90 -19.58
CA GLN A 647 -1.00 -10.58 -18.77
C GLN A 647 -0.54 -12.00 -18.44
N ARG A 648 -0.96 -12.51 -17.28
CA ARG A 648 -0.64 -13.89 -16.89
C ARG A 648 -1.29 -14.92 -17.81
N ASP A 649 -0.68 -16.09 -17.84
CA ASP A 649 -1.33 -17.29 -18.35
C ASP A 649 -2.19 -17.92 -17.25
N PHE A 650 -3.50 -17.79 -17.36
CA PHE A 650 -4.46 -18.32 -16.38
C PHE A 650 -4.52 -19.86 -16.35
N ASN A 651 -3.86 -20.55 -17.27
CA ASN A 651 -3.74 -22.00 -17.28
C ASN A 651 -2.43 -22.48 -16.62
N ALA A 652 -1.49 -21.58 -16.36
CA ALA A 652 -0.26 -21.93 -15.66
C ALA A 652 -0.51 -22.12 -14.17
N SER A 653 0.13 -23.12 -13.57
CA SER A 653 0.02 -23.37 -12.12
C SER A 653 0.69 -22.28 -11.27
N VAL A 654 1.67 -21.61 -11.84
CA VAL A 654 2.44 -20.53 -11.19
C VAL A 654 2.69 -19.43 -12.22
N ASP A 655 1.89 -18.38 -12.15
CA ASP A 655 2.10 -17.14 -12.92
C ASP A 655 1.46 -15.98 -12.14
N TYR A 656 2.30 -15.05 -11.66
CA TYR A 656 1.89 -13.88 -10.87
C TYR A 656 2.06 -12.58 -11.64
N ARG A 657 2.16 -12.64 -12.97
CA ARG A 657 2.09 -11.46 -13.84
C ARG A 657 0.73 -10.77 -13.65
N PRO A 658 0.58 -9.52 -14.09
CA PRO A 658 -0.68 -8.80 -13.95
C PRO A 658 -1.90 -9.61 -14.39
N ILE A 659 -2.99 -9.54 -13.62
CA ILE A 659 -4.28 -10.13 -13.99
C ILE A 659 -4.87 -9.31 -15.13
N GLU A 660 -4.83 -7.98 -14.97
CA GLU A 660 -5.45 -7.04 -15.89
C GLU A 660 -4.60 -6.87 -17.14
N GLY A 661 -5.24 -7.01 -18.31
CA GLY A 661 -4.67 -6.63 -19.59
C GLY A 661 -4.66 -5.12 -19.78
N ARG A 662 -4.58 -4.69 -21.06
CA ARG A 662 -4.64 -3.26 -21.40
C ARG A 662 -5.96 -2.65 -20.98
N TYR A 663 -5.87 -1.55 -20.21
CA TYR A 663 -7.01 -0.77 -19.78
C TYR A 663 -6.92 0.66 -20.34
N THR A 664 -7.99 1.16 -20.92
CA THR A 664 -8.09 2.52 -21.47
C THR A 664 -9.14 3.30 -20.72
N TYR A 665 -8.86 4.53 -20.34
CA TYR A 665 -9.79 5.37 -19.60
C TYR A 665 -9.73 6.84 -20.05
N THR A 666 -10.79 7.56 -19.75
CA THR A 666 -10.89 9.01 -19.97
C THR A 666 -11.83 9.63 -18.97
N GLY A 667 -11.59 10.88 -18.62
CA GLY A 667 -12.41 11.57 -17.64
C GLY A 667 -12.25 13.07 -17.61
N LEU A 668 -13.01 13.66 -16.73
CA LEU A 668 -13.02 15.10 -16.44
C LEU A 668 -12.77 15.31 -14.95
N ARG A 669 -11.98 16.32 -14.63
CA ARG A 669 -11.82 16.83 -13.27
C ARG A 669 -12.34 18.25 -13.20
N PHE A 670 -13.01 18.55 -12.10
CA PHE A 670 -13.52 19.88 -11.78
C PHE A 670 -12.92 20.33 -10.45
N ASN A 671 -12.49 21.59 -10.38
CA ASN A 671 -11.99 22.20 -9.15
C ASN A 671 -12.39 23.68 -9.11
N TRP A 672 -13.25 24.04 -8.16
CA TRP A 672 -13.67 25.40 -7.91
C TRP A 672 -13.35 25.78 -6.46
N ASN A 673 -12.76 26.94 -6.30
CA ASN A 673 -12.36 27.40 -4.99
C ASN A 673 -12.65 28.90 -4.84
N LYS A 674 -13.28 29.29 -3.74
CA LYS A 674 -13.58 30.66 -3.38
C LYS A 674 -12.87 30.99 -2.06
N LYS A 675 -11.80 31.80 -2.15
CA LYS A 675 -11.12 32.32 -0.95
C LYS A 675 -12.05 33.21 -0.14
N PRO A 676 -11.89 33.28 1.19
CA PRO A 676 -12.61 34.26 2.02
C PRO A 676 -12.28 35.67 1.54
N LYS A 677 -13.27 36.57 1.59
CA LYS A 677 -13.05 38.00 1.28
C LYS A 677 -12.28 38.67 2.42
#